data_a9d39e69edddbe358d446ca8e9da929f
#
_entry.id   a9d39e69edddbe358d446ca8e9da929f
#
_cell.length_a   1.000
_cell.length_b   1.000
_cell.length_c   1.000
_cell.angle_alpha   90.00
_cell.angle_beta   90.00
_cell.angle_gamma   90.00
#
_symmetry.space_group_name_H-M   'P 1'
#
loop_
_entity.id
_entity.type
_entity.pdbx_description
1 polymer ?
#
loop_
_entity_poly.entity_id
_entity_poly.type
_entity_poly.pdbx_seq_one_letter_code
_entity_poly.pdbx_strand_id
1 'polypeptide(L)'
;MRKTIILFAAVCCLFSCSKKAAVSSPDGQLKIDVSLTESGGATYHVSPKGVSGDLGFSLIKITDSGAANSSKSAAIELRDGFSIVNTSTSSFADTWETTWGEEQYITDNHNELVVELKHSSGIRMDVIFRAFNDGFAFRYRFPEQPGLDSFMIMDEHTTYRFSEEPTAWSIPWRTEYYEAIFTDAPLLSKDSMCDPITLQWADGSYGYLHEAQLVDYPAQNFYIADSSVCTYLTPWQNGVKAYCRAPFQTPWRMLILTNNLADLCASRIMLNLNDPCAIDDTSWIRPMKFIGIWWGMHLKTMTWRQSPIHGATTENMERYLRFAAEHHIQAVLAEGWNKGWEGYEGVWPDERFSFVEPYSDYDIDYLSHLADSLGVEIISHHETSGQAGQYQQEMEAAYDYMKAHGITAVKTGYVSPIITTLDGRQYNRSQSGVRHYRSVIETAARKHVTIDNHEPVMPTGLQRTYPNLMTQEGIRGQEWNAWAADGGSPASHVCTLPFTRMLAGPADYTPGVFDFSNPVQPNTRVHATIANQLGLFVTMYSPLQMACDLPESYMKHPDAFRFIEDVPCDWKQSQLLMGEIGQYVVFARQDRHSDDWYIGGTTNDDARTLTLNLSFLPQNRSYTATIYRDAEGADWLTNPYAYTIETMTVNAETSLPLWLASGGGFAIRIEANK
;
A
#
# COMPACT_ATOMS: atom_id res chain seq x y z
N MET A 1 26.51 9.81 19.37
CA MET A 1 26.58 10.30 17.98
C MET A 1 27.98 10.00 17.39
N ARG A 2 28.09 8.91 16.68
CA ARG A 2 29.29 8.62 15.87
C ARG A 2 28.87 8.70 14.41
N LYS A 3 29.25 9.75 13.71
CA LYS A 3 29.09 9.89 12.25
C LYS A 3 30.06 8.92 11.58
N THR A 4 29.53 7.86 10.98
CA THR A 4 30.31 6.98 10.11
C THR A 4 30.39 7.67 8.75
N ILE A 5 31.57 8.12 8.39
CA ILE A 5 31.88 8.68 7.06
C ILE A 5 32.14 7.47 6.16
N ILE A 6 31.21 7.22 5.22
CA ILE A 6 31.40 6.22 4.17
C ILE A 6 32.24 6.83 3.08
N LEU A 7 33.38 6.19 2.83
CA LEU A 7 34.34 6.58 1.79
C LEU A 7 33.86 6.00 0.44
N PHE A 8 33.39 6.87 -0.46
CA PHE A 8 33.12 6.51 -1.85
C PHE A 8 34.42 6.26 -2.60
N ALA A 9 34.68 5.02 -2.99
CA ALA A 9 35.71 4.67 -3.94
C ALA A 9 35.10 4.72 -5.36
N ALA A 10 35.23 5.85 -6.04
CA ALA A 10 34.91 5.95 -7.45
C ALA A 10 36.07 5.32 -8.27
N VAL A 11 35.81 4.20 -8.87
CA VAL A 11 36.70 3.60 -9.89
C VAL A 11 36.31 4.20 -11.24
N CYS A 12 37.11 5.14 -11.73
CA CYS A 12 37.02 5.64 -13.10
C CYS A 12 37.51 4.58 -14.06
N CYS A 13 36.62 3.96 -14.82
CA CYS A 13 36.98 3.10 -15.93
C CYS A 13 37.09 3.88 -17.25
N LEU A 14 38.09 3.54 -18.02
CA LEU A 14 38.53 4.14 -19.28
C LEU A 14 37.45 4.07 -20.38
N PHE A 15 37.30 5.12 -21.16
CA PHE A 15 36.43 5.26 -22.30
C PHE A 15 36.58 4.10 -23.30
N SER A 16 35.62 3.20 -23.30
CA SER A 16 35.39 2.28 -24.40
C SER A 16 34.02 2.62 -24.98
N CYS A 17 33.95 2.83 -26.27
CA CYS A 17 32.69 2.97 -27.02
C CYS A 17 32.02 1.58 -27.12
N SER A 18 31.65 1.02 -25.98
CA SER A 18 30.99 -0.29 -25.88
C SER A 18 29.48 -0.09 -26.07
N LYS A 19 28.88 -0.89 -26.93
CA LYS A 19 27.41 -0.92 -27.11
C LYS A 19 26.68 -1.68 -25.99
N LYS A 20 27.40 -2.07 -24.93
CA LYS A 20 26.86 -2.91 -23.83
C LYS A 20 27.41 -2.46 -22.48
N ALA A 21 26.55 -2.54 -21.47
CA ALA A 21 26.88 -2.34 -20.07
C ALA A 21 26.21 -3.44 -19.24
N ALA A 22 26.74 -3.78 -18.07
CA ALA A 22 26.16 -4.82 -17.23
C ALA A 22 26.41 -4.58 -15.74
N VAL A 23 25.50 -5.11 -14.91
CA VAL A 23 25.63 -5.20 -13.45
C VAL A 23 25.03 -6.53 -12.97
N SER A 24 25.61 -7.08 -11.91
CA SER A 24 25.05 -8.27 -11.24
C SER A 24 24.55 -7.91 -9.84
N SER A 25 23.63 -8.69 -9.30
CA SER A 25 23.24 -8.65 -7.89
C SER A 25 24.46 -8.88 -6.97
N PRO A 26 24.41 -8.50 -5.69
CA PRO A 26 25.49 -8.74 -4.75
C PRO A 26 25.93 -10.21 -4.63
N ASP A 27 24.98 -11.14 -4.70
CA ASP A 27 25.24 -12.59 -4.70
C ASP A 27 25.64 -13.16 -6.07
N GLY A 28 25.57 -12.35 -7.14
CA GLY A 28 25.91 -12.74 -8.50
C GLY A 28 24.89 -13.63 -9.22
N GLN A 29 23.71 -13.90 -8.61
CA GLN A 29 22.69 -14.79 -9.19
C GLN A 29 21.87 -14.09 -10.28
N LEU A 30 21.64 -12.79 -10.16
CA LEU A 30 20.92 -11.98 -11.13
C LEU A 30 21.90 -11.09 -11.88
N LYS A 31 21.78 -11.04 -13.20
CA LYS A 31 22.60 -10.17 -14.06
C LYS A 31 21.71 -9.36 -14.99
N ILE A 32 21.96 -8.06 -15.07
CA ILE A 32 21.31 -7.11 -15.96
C ILE A 32 22.32 -6.71 -17.03
N ASP A 33 22.01 -6.99 -18.29
CA ASP A 33 22.73 -6.53 -19.46
C ASP A 33 21.92 -5.41 -20.14
N VAL A 34 22.55 -4.26 -20.37
CA VAL A 34 21.96 -3.12 -21.11
C VAL A 34 22.69 -2.98 -22.43
N SER A 35 21.93 -2.85 -23.51
CA SER A 35 22.49 -2.77 -24.86
C SER A 35 21.69 -1.81 -25.76
N LEU A 36 22.30 -1.47 -26.90
CA LEU A 36 21.63 -0.73 -27.97
C LEU A 36 21.37 -1.65 -29.16
N THR A 37 20.19 -1.53 -29.75
CA THR A 37 19.88 -2.14 -31.05
C THR A 37 20.73 -1.53 -32.18
N GLU A 38 20.65 -2.07 -33.39
CA GLU A 38 21.34 -1.51 -34.56
C GLU A 38 20.91 -0.08 -34.87
N SER A 39 19.62 0.24 -34.63
CA SER A 39 19.05 1.58 -34.77
C SER A 39 19.37 2.51 -33.59
N GLY A 40 20.00 1.99 -32.53
CA GLY A 40 20.32 2.74 -31.32
C GLY A 40 19.19 2.79 -30.30
N GLY A 41 18.22 1.87 -30.36
CA GLY A 41 17.20 1.70 -29.33
C GLY A 41 17.82 1.10 -28.05
N ALA A 42 17.52 1.68 -26.90
CA ALA A 42 18.01 1.16 -25.61
C ALA A 42 17.15 -0.02 -25.15
N THR A 43 17.81 -1.13 -24.79
CA THR A 43 17.18 -2.37 -24.35
C THR A 43 17.88 -2.94 -23.12
N TYR A 44 17.15 -3.73 -22.33
CA TYR A 44 17.74 -4.47 -21.22
C TYR A 44 17.37 -5.95 -21.27
N HIS A 45 18.23 -6.79 -20.67
CA HIS A 45 17.97 -8.21 -20.47
C HIS A 45 18.43 -8.64 -19.08
N VAL A 46 17.60 -9.41 -18.39
CA VAL A 46 17.85 -9.89 -17.04
C VAL A 46 17.88 -11.40 -17.04
N SER A 47 19.00 -12.00 -16.62
CA SER A 47 19.20 -13.44 -16.51
C SER A 47 19.34 -13.85 -15.04
N PRO A 48 18.99 -15.09 -14.67
CA PRO A 48 18.58 -16.23 -15.54
C PRO A 48 17.10 -16.23 -15.93
N LYS A 49 16.23 -15.34 -15.36
CA LYS A 49 14.77 -15.39 -15.55
C LYS A 49 14.29 -14.97 -16.96
N GLY A 50 15.20 -14.50 -17.82
CA GLY A 50 14.87 -14.17 -19.21
C GLY A 50 13.88 -13.01 -19.36
N VAL A 51 13.93 -12.04 -18.43
CA VAL A 51 13.15 -10.80 -18.54
C VAL A 51 13.88 -9.83 -19.45
N SER A 52 13.19 -9.19 -20.37
CA SER A 52 13.79 -8.18 -21.26
C SER A 52 12.79 -7.08 -21.58
N GLY A 53 13.26 -5.97 -22.11
CA GLY A 53 12.38 -4.88 -22.49
C GLY A 53 13.09 -3.74 -23.21
N ASP A 54 12.27 -2.82 -23.73
CA ASP A 54 12.69 -1.59 -24.38
C ASP A 54 12.58 -0.42 -23.41
N LEU A 55 13.40 0.60 -23.63
CA LEU A 55 13.50 1.81 -22.83
C LEU A 55 13.39 3.04 -23.73
N GLY A 56 12.51 3.99 -23.40
CA GLY A 56 12.38 5.19 -24.20
C GLY A 56 11.20 6.09 -23.84
N PHE A 57 11.12 7.21 -24.55
CA PHE A 57 10.11 8.24 -24.35
C PHE A 57 9.70 8.92 -25.65
N SER A 58 8.49 9.50 -25.64
CA SER A 58 8.08 10.58 -26.52
C SER A 58 7.97 11.86 -25.71
N LEU A 59 8.65 12.93 -26.12
CA LEU A 59 8.64 14.20 -25.40
C LEU A 59 8.49 15.42 -26.30
N ILE A 60 8.00 16.52 -25.74
CA ILE A 60 7.92 17.83 -26.41
C ILE A 60 8.65 18.87 -25.55
N LYS A 61 9.59 19.62 -26.14
CA LYS A 61 10.26 20.74 -25.45
C LYS A 61 9.29 21.91 -25.27
N ILE A 62 9.30 22.50 -24.08
CA ILE A 62 8.59 23.75 -23.80
C ILE A 62 9.58 24.90 -24.06
N THR A 63 9.23 25.80 -24.98
CA THR A 63 10.02 27.01 -25.26
C THR A 63 9.42 28.22 -24.56
N ASP A 64 10.23 29.24 -24.24
CA ASP A 64 9.83 30.44 -23.51
C ASP A 64 8.65 31.23 -24.09
N SER A 65 8.21 30.89 -25.29
CA SER A 65 7.07 31.55 -25.97
C SER A 65 5.67 31.15 -25.44
N GLY A 66 5.61 30.46 -24.31
CA GLY A 66 4.37 30.11 -23.59
C GLY A 66 3.72 28.78 -24.05
N ALA A 67 3.09 28.13 -23.10
CA ALA A 67 2.44 26.81 -23.25
C ALA A 67 1.39 26.74 -24.39
N ALA A 68 0.90 27.88 -24.88
CA ALA A 68 -0.09 27.96 -25.96
C ALA A 68 0.43 27.53 -27.36
N ASN A 69 1.74 27.53 -27.57
CA ASN A 69 2.35 27.13 -28.85
C ASN A 69 2.94 25.71 -28.85
N SER A 70 2.99 25.03 -27.70
CA SER A 70 3.57 23.69 -27.56
C SER A 70 2.78 22.61 -28.32
N SER A 71 1.49 22.83 -28.58
CA SER A 71 0.63 21.90 -29.33
C SER A 71 0.98 21.76 -30.82
N LYS A 72 1.91 22.57 -31.34
CA LYS A 72 2.38 22.51 -32.74
C LYS A 72 3.80 21.93 -32.88
N SER A 73 4.52 21.71 -31.82
CA SER A 73 5.85 21.08 -31.88
C SER A 73 5.71 19.58 -32.05
N ALA A 74 6.39 19.01 -33.04
CA ALA A 74 6.44 17.56 -33.19
C ALA A 74 7.12 16.92 -31.97
N ALA A 75 6.60 15.77 -31.54
CA ALA A 75 7.21 15.00 -30.49
C ALA A 75 8.63 14.54 -30.93
N ILE A 76 9.55 14.53 -29.98
CA ILE A 76 10.89 13.94 -30.15
C ILE A 76 10.78 12.53 -29.64
N GLU A 77 11.01 11.57 -30.53
CA GLU A 77 10.99 10.15 -30.19
C GLU A 77 12.37 9.73 -29.68
N LEU A 78 12.43 9.36 -28.42
CA LEU A 78 13.63 8.83 -27.77
C LEU A 78 13.52 7.29 -27.66
N ARG A 79 13.30 6.61 -28.76
CA ARG A 79 13.17 5.15 -28.87
C ARG A 79 14.40 4.53 -29.57
N ASP A 80 14.99 5.26 -30.50
CA ASP A 80 16.13 4.88 -31.32
C ASP A 80 17.18 6.00 -31.30
N GLY A 81 18.29 5.82 -32.02
CA GLY A 81 19.29 6.90 -32.25
C GLY A 81 20.12 7.25 -31.04
N PHE A 82 20.18 6.41 -30.01
CA PHE A 82 21.06 6.59 -28.86
C PHE A 82 22.45 6.07 -29.12
N SER A 83 23.41 6.68 -28.41
CA SER A 83 24.76 6.17 -28.17
C SER A 83 25.03 6.12 -26.66
N ILE A 84 25.69 5.09 -26.17
CA ILE A 84 26.21 5.07 -24.79
C ILE A 84 27.43 5.95 -24.75
N VAL A 85 27.40 7.00 -23.92
CA VAL A 85 28.52 7.95 -23.79
C VAL A 85 29.38 7.65 -22.58
N ASN A 86 28.79 7.06 -21.53
CA ASN A 86 29.51 6.65 -20.34
C ASN A 86 28.74 5.56 -19.58
N THR A 87 29.46 4.80 -18.76
CA THR A 87 28.88 3.86 -17.81
C THR A 87 29.64 3.89 -16.49
N SER A 88 28.93 3.77 -15.37
CA SER A 88 29.55 3.63 -14.05
C SER A 88 28.78 2.62 -13.21
N THR A 89 29.52 1.94 -12.33
CA THR A 89 28.94 1.00 -11.37
C THR A 89 29.33 1.37 -9.95
N SER A 90 28.44 1.09 -9.00
CA SER A 90 28.71 1.22 -7.57
C SER A 90 28.02 0.10 -6.80
N SER A 91 28.41 -0.09 -5.55
CA SER A 91 27.77 -1.03 -4.62
C SER A 91 27.34 -0.30 -3.36
N PHE A 92 26.21 -0.71 -2.81
CA PHE A 92 25.68 -0.17 -1.58
C PHE A 92 25.31 -1.32 -0.63
N ALA A 93 25.63 -1.19 0.65
CA ALA A 93 25.19 -2.11 1.68
C ALA A 93 25.05 -1.34 3.00
N ASP A 94 23.85 -1.33 3.54
CA ASP A 94 23.52 -0.72 4.83
C ASP A 94 22.33 -1.45 5.47
N THR A 95 22.12 -1.23 6.76
CA THR A 95 20.93 -1.68 7.49
C THR A 95 20.34 -0.50 8.22
N TRP A 96 19.07 -0.23 8.01
CA TRP A 96 18.36 0.88 8.61
C TRP A 96 17.20 0.39 9.47
N GLU A 97 16.83 1.19 10.47
CA GLU A 97 15.72 0.91 11.37
C GLU A 97 14.45 1.64 10.90
N THR A 98 13.35 0.92 10.89
CA THR A 98 12.03 1.47 10.55
C THR A 98 11.45 2.24 11.74
N THR A 99 10.70 3.31 11.49
CA THR A 99 9.92 3.98 12.52
C THR A 99 8.83 3.06 13.07
N TRP A 100 8.20 2.31 12.18
CA TRP A 100 7.24 1.23 12.41
C TRP A 100 7.27 0.32 11.18
N GLY A 101 6.72 -0.90 11.28
CA GLY A 101 6.70 -1.76 10.11
C GLY A 101 6.43 -3.23 10.40
N GLU A 102 6.58 -4.02 9.36
CA GLU A 102 6.58 -5.47 9.44
C GLU A 102 7.91 -6.04 9.96
N GLU A 103 8.96 -5.22 9.92
CA GLU A 103 10.32 -5.53 10.37
C GLU A 103 10.94 -4.30 11.01
N GLN A 104 11.69 -4.51 12.09
CA GLN A 104 12.41 -3.43 12.77
C GLN A 104 13.63 -2.98 11.99
N TYR A 105 14.38 -3.91 11.40
CA TYR A 105 15.60 -3.62 10.66
C TYR A 105 15.49 -4.14 9.23
N ILE A 106 15.79 -3.29 8.27
CA ILE A 106 15.78 -3.60 6.84
C ILE A 106 17.18 -3.46 6.29
N THR A 107 17.67 -4.50 5.60
CA THR A 107 18.93 -4.47 4.88
C THR A 107 18.73 -3.96 3.47
N ASP A 108 19.51 -2.94 3.08
CA ASP A 108 19.64 -2.45 1.70
C ASP A 108 20.99 -2.88 1.16
N ASN A 109 20.98 -3.85 0.27
CA ASN A 109 22.18 -4.38 -0.37
C ASN A 109 21.95 -4.52 -1.88
N HIS A 110 22.58 -3.64 -2.65
CA HIS A 110 22.43 -3.64 -4.11
C HIS A 110 23.70 -3.16 -4.82
N ASN A 111 23.80 -3.54 -6.09
CA ASN A 111 24.74 -2.95 -7.03
C ASN A 111 23.98 -2.05 -8.00
N GLU A 112 24.56 -0.88 -8.30
CA GLU A 112 23.98 0.11 -9.19
C GLU A 112 24.80 0.24 -10.48
N LEU A 113 24.09 0.38 -11.61
CA LEU A 113 24.67 0.70 -12.92
C LEU A 113 24.01 1.97 -13.44
N VAL A 114 24.80 2.97 -13.77
CA VAL A 114 24.35 4.16 -14.51
C VAL A 114 24.83 4.05 -15.96
N VAL A 115 23.91 4.14 -16.90
CA VAL A 115 24.16 4.18 -18.34
C VAL A 115 23.77 5.54 -18.85
N GLU A 116 24.77 6.35 -19.22
CA GLU A 116 24.58 7.69 -19.80
C GLU A 116 24.35 7.57 -21.31
N LEU A 117 23.18 7.95 -21.77
CA LEU A 117 22.77 7.91 -23.17
C LEU A 117 22.75 9.30 -23.77
N LYS A 118 23.14 9.41 -25.03
CA LYS A 118 22.98 10.62 -25.84
C LYS A 118 22.25 10.27 -27.14
N HIS A 119 21.09 10.90 -27.31
CA HIS A 119 20.28 10.77 -28.52
C HIS A 119 20.83 11.64 -29.65
N SER A 120 20.56 11.27 -30.90
CA SER A 120 20.96 12.00 -32.12
C SER A 120 20.43 13.44 -32.18
N SER A 121 19.31 13.74 -31.47
CA SER A 121 18.81 15.12 -31.29
C SER A 121 19.64 15.97 -30.31
N GLY A 122 20.68 15.39 -29.70
CA GLY A 122 21.51 16.03 -28.69
C GLY A 122 21.04 15.87 -27.26
N ILE A 123 19.80 15.36 -27.01
CA ILE A 123 19.27 15.12 -25.68
C ILE A 123 20.05 14.00 -24.98
N ARG A 124 20.40 14.24 -23.70
CA ARG A 124 20.98 13.25 -22.80
C ARG A 124 19.92 12.69 -21.87
N MET A 125 19.95 11.40 -21.67
CA MET A 125 19.12 10.65 -20.75
C MET A 125 19.95 9.54 -20.13
N ASP A 126 19.91 9.41 -18.82
CA ASP A 126 20.56 8.31 -18.12
C ASP A 126 19.52 7.26 -17.73
N VAL A 127 19.91 6.00 -17.76
CA VAL A 127 19.15 4.90 -17.18
C VAL A 127 19.95 4.35 -16.00
N ILE A 128 19.32 4.33 -14.82
CA ILE A 128 19.95 3.88 -13.58
C ILE A 128 19.29 2.57 -13.18
N PHE A 129 20.07 1.49 -13.14
CA PHE A 129 19.64 0.18 -12.69
C PHE A 129 20.18 -0.11 -11.29
N ARG A 130 19.36 -0.73 -10.45
CA ARG A 130 19.76 -1.37 -9.20
C ARG A 130 19.44 -2.84 -9.25
N ALA A 131 20.44 -3.68 -9.01
CA ALA A 131 20.32 -5.13 -8.93
C ALA A 131 20.39 -5.56 -7.46
N PHE A 132 19.31 -6.19 -6.98
CA PHE A 132 19.18 -6.79 -5.67
C PHE A 132 19.26 -8.33 -5.81
N ASN A 133 19.39 -9.06 -4.71
CA ASN A 133 19.41 -10.53 -4.75
C ASN A 133 18.03 -11.13 -5.11
N ASP A 134 16.96 -10.40 -4.82
CA ASP A 134 15.57 -10.78 -5.00
C ASP A 134 14.84 -9.99 -6.10
N GLY A 135 15.58 -9.27 -6.97
CA GLY A 135 14.98 -8.52 -8.07
C GLY A 135 15.82 -7.37 -8.57
N PHE A 136 15.20 -6.49 -9.33
CA PHE A 136 15.84 -5.31 -9.87
C PHE A 136 14.87 -4.15 -10.00
N ALA A 137 15.44 -2.94 -10.12
CA ALA A 137 14.70 -1.75 -10.48
C ALA A 137 15.52 -0.87 -11.41
N PHE A 138 14.82 -0.03 -12.17
CA PHE A 138 15.45 1.02 -12.95
C PHE A 138 14.61 2.28 -12.98
N ARG A 139 15.26 3.41 -13.21
CA ARG A 139 14.60 4.70 -13.47
C ARG A 139 15.36 5.50 -14.49
N TYR A 140 14.73 6.51 -15.03
CA TYR A 140 15.30 7.43 -15.97
C TYR A 140 15.66 8.74 -15.27
N ARG A 141 16.78 9.34 -15.72
CA ARG A 141 17.20 10.67 -15.31
C ARG A 141 17.47 11.53 -16.53
N PHE A 142 16.83 12.68 -16.60
CA PHE A 142 17.16 13.74 -17.54
C PHE A 142 18.05 14.75 -16.82
N PRO A 143 19.38 14.74 -17.05
CA PRO A 143 20.29 15.65 -16.37
C PRO A 143 20.08 17.08 -16.84
N GLU A 144 20.57 18.04 -16.06
CA GLU A 144 20.69 19.42 -16.53
C GLU A 144 21.51 19.47 -17.82
N GLN A 145 20.98 20.11 -18.85
CA GLN A 145 21.59 20.13 -20.18
C GLN A 145 21.08 21.31 -21.01
N PRO A 146 21.93 21.87 -21.93
CA PRO A 146 21.50 22.94 -22.82
C PRO A 146 20.30 22.52 -23.70
N GLY A 147 19.29 23.37 -23.76
CA GLY A 147 18.14 23.19 -24.67
C GLY A 147 17.09 22.16 -24.23
N LEU A 148 17.16 21.73 -22.95
CA LEU A 148 16.11 20.95 -22.31
C LEU A 148 15.95 21.43 -20.86
N ASP A 149 15.36 22.61 -20.65
CA ASP A 149 15.04 23.12 -19.32
C ASP A 149 13.67 22.59 -18.87
N SER A 150 12.64 22.82 -19.68
CA SER A 150 11.27 22.37 -19.42
C SER A 150 10.75 21.54 -20.61
N PHE A 151 10.04 20.45 -20.30
CA PHE A 151 9.52 19.55 -21.32
C PHE A 151 8.26 18.81 -20.84
N MET A 152 7.49 18.30 -21.78
CA MET A 152 6.35 17.42 -21.53
C MET A 152 6.71 16.00 -21.94
N ILE A 153 6.45 15.04 -21.09
CA ILE A 153 6.42 13.63 -21.46
C ILE A 153 5.05 13.33 -22.06
N MET A 154 5.05 12.84 -23.28
CA MET A 154 3.85 12.44 -23.99
C MET A 154 3.59 10.95 -23.86
N ASP A 155 4.65 10.14 -23.77
CA ASP A 155 4.57 8.73 -23.48
C ASP A 155 5.88 8.17 -22.94
N GLU A 156 5.79 7.07 -22.17
CA GLU A 156 6.92 6.26 -21.70
C GLU A 156 6.85 4.89 -22.35
N HIS A 157 7.89 4.54 -23.11
CA HIS A 157 7.97 3.31 -23.90
C HIS A 157 8.69 2.17 -23.19
N THR A 158 8.49 2.07 -21.88
CA THR A 158 9.01 0.97 -21.06
C THR A 158 8.18 -0.29 -21.31
N THR A 159 8.87 -1.39 -21.62
CA THR A 159 8.22 -2.69 -21.83
C THR A 159 8.87 -3.80 -21.01
N TYR A 160 8.10 -4.88 -20.79
CA TYR A 160 8.58 -6.12 -20.15
C TYR A 160 8.15 -7.31 -20.99
N ARG A 161 9.11 -8.17 -21.31
CA ARG A 161 8.91 -9.45 -21.99
C ARG A 161 9.48 -10.55 -21.12
N PHE A 162 8.78 -11.66 -21.04
CA PHE A 162 9.18 -12.82 -20.27
C PHE A 162 9.46 -13.98 -21.22
N SER A 163 10.57 -14.72 -21.00
CA SER A 163 10.89 -15.90 -21.82
C SER A 163 9.87 -17.02 -21.67
N GLU A 164 9.23 -17.10 -20.49
CA GLU A 164 8.14 -18.01 -20.18
C GLU A 164 6.96 -17.19 -19.69
N GLU A 165 5.76 -17.43 -20.20
CA GLU A 165 4.57 -16.71 -19.84
C GLU A 165 4.12 -17.07 -18.42
N PRO A 166 4.03 -16.12 -17.47
CA PRO A 166 3.47 -16.38 -16.15
C PRO A 166 1.95 -16.26 -16.13
N THR A 167 1.33 -16.80 -15.09
CA THR A 167 0.01 -16.38 -14.63
C THR A 167 0.13 -15.03 -13.92
N ALA A 168 -0.75 -14.07 -14.26
CA ALA A 168 -0.78 -12.75 -13.66
C ALA A 168 -2.01 -12.56 -12.77
N TRP A 169 -1.78 -12.24 -11.50
CA TRP A 169 -2.80 -11.77 -10.56
C TRP A 169 -2.88 -10.25 -10.65
N SER A 170 -4.01 -9.73 -11.11
CA SER A 170 -4.20 -8.30 -11.33
C SER A 170 -5.67 -7.90 -11.29
N ILE A 171 -5.92 -6.61 -11.15
CA ILE A 171 -7.23 -6.01 -11.42
C ILE A 171 -7.19 -5.30 -12.77
N PRO A 172 -8.32 -5.24 -13.53
CA PRO A 172 -8.36 -4.50 -14.77
C PRO A 172 -8.08 -3.02 -14.52
N TRP A 173 -7.25 -2.40 -15.39
CA TRP A 173 -7.12 -0.96 -15.34
C TRP A 173 -8.41 -0.31 -15.84
N ARG A 174 -8.96 0.53 -14.97
CA ARG A 174 -10.09 1.41 -15.26
C ARG A 174 -9.75 2.79 -14.75
N THR A 175 -10.15 3.82 -15.43
CA THR A 175 -9.96 5.20 -14.99
C THR A 175 -10.78 5.53 -13.73
N GLU A 176 -11.73 4.67 -13.39
CA GLU A 176 -12.78 4.98 -12.41
C GLU A 176 -12.47 4.49 -11.00
N TYR A 177 -11.84 3.30 -10.81
CA TYR A 177 -11.49 2.84 -9.44
C TYR A 177 -10.58 1.60 -9.46
N TYR A 178 -9.95 1.32 -8.33
CA TYR A 178 -9.06 0.19 -8.06
C TYR A 178 -9.73 -0.88 -7.16
N GLU A 179 -10.91 -0.61 -6.62
CA GLU A 179 -11.59 -1.46 -5.64
C GLU A 179 -12.26 -2.68 -6.31
N ALA A 180 -11.45 -3.49 -6.95
CA ALA A 180 -11.85 -4.69 -7.67
C ALA A 180 -11.22 -5.95 -7.04
N ILE A 181 -11.78 -7.11 -7.38
CA ILE A 181 -11.24 -8.40 -7.02
C ILE A 181 -10.06 -8.73 -7.94
N PHE A 182 -8.91 -9.09 -7.35
CA PHE A 182 -7.78 -9.62 -8.11
C PHE A 182 -8.16 -10.98 -8.72
N THR A 183 -7.87 -11.13 -10.00
CA THR A 183 -8.11 -12.38 -10.74
C THR A 183 -6.85 -12.84 -11.43
N ASP A 184 -6.67 -14.14 -11.52
CA ASP A 184 -5.58 -14.77 -12.23
C ASP A 184 -5.96 -15.11 -13.68
N ALA A 185 -5.01 -14.97 -14.58
CA ALA A 185 -5.07 -15.45 -15.96
C ALA A 185 -3.65 -15.48 -16.56
N PRO A 186 -3.42 -16.19 -17.67
CA PRO A 186 -2.20 -16.04 -18.44
C PRO A 186 -1.93 -14.57 -18.75
N LEU A 187 -0.72 -14.09 -18.53
CA LEU A 187 -0.37 -12.66 -18.61
C LEU A 187 -0.78 -12.03 -19.94
N LEU A 188 -0.46 -12.69 -21.05
CA LEU A 188 -0.74 -12.16 -22.41
C LEU A 188 -2.21 -12.23 -22.81
N SER A 189 -3.06 -12.89 -22.02
CA SER A 189 -4.51 -12.92 -22.24
C SER A 189 -5.22 -11.70 -21.64
N LYS A 190 -4.52 -10.87 -20.85
CA LYS A 190 -5.10 -9.66 -20.26
C LYS A 190 -4.96 -8.48 -21.21
N ASP A 191 -6.00 -7.65 -21.33
CA ASP A 191 -5.97 -6.44 -22.16
C ASP A 191 -5.23 -5.30 -21.47
N SER A 192 -5.61 -5.03 -20.22
CA SER A 192 -5.05 -3.95 -19.40
C SER A 192 -5.08 -4.31 -17.92
N MET A 193 -4.13 -3.79 -17.16
CA MET A 193 -3.96 -4.11 -15.75
C MET A 193 -3.60 -2.85 -14.96
N CYS A 194 -4.19 -2.73 -13.76
CA CYS A 194 -3.69 -1.81 -12.75
C CYS A 194 -2.33 -2.27 -12.23
N ASP A 195 -1.47 -1.34 -11.92
CA ASP A 195 -0.33 -1.55 -11.05
C ASP A 195 -0.82 -1.71 -9.59
N PRO A 196 -0.33 -2.71 -8.80
CA PRO A 196 0.71 -3.72 -9.07
C PRO A 196 0.19 -5.01 -9.72
N ILE A 197 1.13 -5.83 -10.24
CA ILE A 197 0.87 -7.16 -10.79
C ILE A 197 1.72 -8.21 -10.08
N THR A 198 1.10 -9.26 -9.56
CA THR A 198 1.82 -10.45 -9.07
C THR A 198 1.88 -11.49 -10.16
N LEU A 199 3.06 -12.05 -10.39
CA LEU A 199 3.36 -13.04 -11.43
C LEU A 199 3.71 -14.38 -10.78
N GLN A 200 3.20 -15.46 -11.36
CA GLN A 200 3.46 -16.82 -10.89
C GLN A 200 3.84 -17.70 -12.08
N TRP A 201 5.02 -18.34 -12.04
CA TRP A 201 5.46 -19.27 -13.06
C TRP A 201 5.18 -20.72 -12.67
N ALA A 202 5.14 -21.58 -13.70
CA ALA A 202 4.88 -23.00 -13.50
C ALA A 202 5.98 -23.73 -12.69
N ASP A 203 7.19 -23.17 -12.63
CA ASP A 203 8.30 -23.70 -11.82
C ASP A 203 8.18 -23.38 -10.32
N GLY A 204 7.13 -22.67 -9.91
CA GLY A 204 6.88 -22.24 -8.52
C GLY A 204 7.58 -20.94 -8.14
N SER A 205 8.24 -20.27 -9.08
CA SER A 205 8.80 -18.93 -8.85
C SER A 205 7.72 -17.86 -8.96
N TYR A 206 8.00 -16.70 -8.36
CA TYR A 206 7.09 -15.56 -8.30
C TYR A 206 7.78 -14.26 -8.69
N GLY A 207 7.00 -13.31 -9.17
CA GLY A 207 7.43 -11.97 -9.44
C GLY A 207 6.40 -10.93 -8.98
N TYR A 208 6.87 -9.70 -8.79
CA TYR A 208 6.02 -8.56 -8.46
C TYR A 208 6.46 -7.34 -9.24
N LEU A 209 5.65 -6.97 -10.22
CA LEU A 209 5.88 -5.82 -11.09
C LEU A 209 5.15 -4.62 -10.51
N HIS A 210 5.89 -3.56 -10.20
CA HIS A 210 5.37 -2.36 -9.55
C HIS A 210 6.29 -1.15 -9.79
N GLU A 211 5.92 -0.01 -9.24
CA GLU A 211 6.75 1.21 -9.17
C GLU A 211 7.08 1.58 -7.73
N ALA A 212 8.16 2.33 -7.54
CA ALA A 212 8.53 2.85 -6.23
C ALA A 212 8.92 4.33 -6.30
N GLN A 213 8.77 5.05 -5.19
CA GLN A 213 9.09 6.48 -5.06
C GLN A 213 8.31 7.35 -6.07
N LEU A 214 7.00 7.20 -6.11
CA LEU A 214 6.11 8.04 -6.92
C LEU A 214 5.93 9.42 -6.25
N VAL A 215 6.59 10.43 -6.79
CA VAL A 215 6.71 11.76 -6.14
C VAL A 215 6.13 12.88 -6.98
N ASP A 216 6.55 13.03 -8.22
CA ASP A 216 6.15 14.08 -9.16
C ASP A 216 6.04 13.51 -10.58
N TYR A 217 5.26 12.47 -10.70
CA TYR A 217 5.05 11.75 -11.93
C TYR A 217 3.66 11.09 -11.91
N PRO A 218 3.02 10.79 -13.05
CA PRO A 218 1.77 10.04 -13.05
C PRO A 218 2.00 8.58 -12.68
N ALA A 219 1.03 7.99 -12.01
CA ALA A 219 1.04 6.56 -11.72
C ALA A 219 1.02 5.72 -13.01
N GLN A 220 1.78 4.62 -13.00
CA GLN A 220 1.77 3.67 -14.10
C GLN A 220 0.58 2.71 -14.02
N ASN A 221 0.22 2.16 -15.16
CA ASN A 221 -0.62 1.01 -15.38
C ASN A 221 -0.02 0.22 -16.53
N PHE A 222 -0.65 -0.87 -16.94
CA PHE A 222 -0.10 -1.73 -17.97
C PHE A 222 -1.15 -2.12 -19.00
N TYR A 223 -0.70 -2.34 -20.24
CA TYR A 223 -1.49 -2.97 -21.30
C TYR A 223 -0.61 -3.97 -22.05
N ILE A 224 -1.24 -4.90 -22.77
CA ILE A 224 -0.53 -5.90 -23.57
C ILE A 224 -0.52 -5.48 -25.03
N ALA A 225 0.68 -5.43 -25.61
CA ALA A 225 0.89 -5.24 -27.03
C ALA A 225 2.14 -5.99 -27.50
N ASP A 226 2.10 -6.59 -28.68
CA ASP A 226 3.22 -7.30 -29.31
C ASP A 226 3.91 -8.29 -28.34
N SER A 227 3.12 -9.08 -27.60
CA SER A 227 3.58 -10.03 -26.58
C SER A 227 4.46 -9.38 -25.48
N SER A 228 4.22 -8.11 -25.21
CA SER A 228 4.91 -7.34 -24.18
C SER A 228 3.92 -6.72 -23.21
N VAL A 229 4.30 -6.63 -21.96
CA VAL A 229 3.66 -5.73 -20.98
C VAL A 229 4.22 -4.34 -21.24
N CYS A 230 3.36 -3.40 -21.61
CA CYS A 230 3.72 -2.02 -21.91
C CYS A 230 3.24 -1.11 -20.78
N THR A 231 4.08 -0.19 -20.36
CA THR A 231 3.71 0.86 -19.39
C THR A 231 2.72 1.83 -20.02
N TYR A 232 1.69 2.20 -19.27
CA TYR A 232 0.76 3.28 -19.57
C TYR A 232 0.71 4.25 -18.41
N LEU A 233 0.95 5.51 -18.69
CA LEU A 233 0.91 6.59 -17.68
C LEU A 233 -0.45 7.27 -17.67
N THR A 234 -1.01 7.50 -16.48
CA THR A 234 -2.28 8.24 -16.36
C THR A 234 -2.09 9.70 -16.79
N PRO A 235 -2.78 10.18 -17.83
CA PRO A 235 -2.55 11.51 -18.37
C PRO A 235 -3.22 12.61 -17.54
N TRP A 236 -2.77 13.84 -17.76
CA TRP A 236 -3.58 15.04 -17.52
C TRP A 236 -4.78 15.04 -18.49
N GLN A 237 -5.81 15.81 -18.17
CA GLN A 237 -7.01 15.92 -19.04
C GLN A 237 -6.72 16.38 -20.47
N ASN A 238 -5.60 17.03 -20.70
CA ASN A 238 -5.15 17.48 -22.02
C ASN A 238 -4.27 16.43 -22.77
N GLY A 239 -4.10 15.25 -22.20
CA GLY A 239 -3.35 14.13 -22.79
C GLY A 239 -1.84 14.12 -22.50
N VAL A 240 -1.26 15.17 -21.92
CA VAL A 240 0.13 15.19 -21.45
C VAL A 240 0.28 14.19 -20.31
N LYS A 241 1.36 13.41 -20.30
CA LYS A 241 1.62 12.47 -19.20
C LYS A 241 2.28 13.18 -18.01
N ALA A 242 3.35 13.92 -18.27
CA ALA A 242 4.01 14.68 -17.22
C ALA A 242 4.61 16.00 -17.72
N TYR A 243 4.54 17.03 -16.87
CA TYR A 243 5.27 18.30 -17.04
C TYR A 243 6.53 18.22 -16.19
N CYS A 244 7.68 18.27 -16.84
CA CYS A 244 8.98 18.05 -16.22
C CYS A 244 9.91 19.26 -16.40
N ARG A 245 10.83 19.41 -15.46
CA ARG A 245 11.94 20.36 -15.54
C ARG A 245 13.25 19.66 -15.21
N ALA A 246 14.26 19.81 -16.08
CA ALA A 246 15.56 19.24 -15.84
C ALA A 246 16.34 20.01 -14.74
N PRO A 247 17.08 19.36 -13.83
CA PRO A 247 17.24 17.90 -13.75
C PRO A 247 15.95 17.21 -13.24
N PHE A 248 15.60 16.08 -13.85
CA PHE A 248 14.39 15.33 -13.52
C PHE A 248 14.67 13.82 -13.43
N GLN A 249 13.97 13.13 -12.52
CA GLN A 249 14.02 11.67 -12.40
C GLN A 249 12.58 11.12 -12.33
N THR A 250 12.37 9.99 -13.02
CA THR A 250 11.10 9.24 -12.91
C THR A 250 11.06 8.44 -11.60
N PRO A 251 9.90 7.92 -11.19
CA PRO A 251 9.82 6.83 -10.23
C PRO A 251 10.65 5.63 -10.69
N TRP A 252 10.95 4.72 -9.78
CA TRP A 252 11.55 3.45 -10.11
C TRP A 252 10.52 2.50 -10.73
N ARG A 253 10.90 1.83 -11.81
CA ARG A 253 10.23 0.66 -12.35
C ARG A 253 10.88 -0.55 -11.73
N MET A 254 10.15 -1.35 -10.95
CA MET A 254 10.72 -2.44 -10.19
C MET A 254 10.07 -3.79 -10.53
N LEU A 255 10.88 -4.84 -10.49
CA LEU A 255 10.42 -6.22 -10.60
C LEU A 255 11.15 -7.07 -9.56
N ILE A 256 10.39 -7.56 -8.58
CA ILE A 256 10.86 -8.58 -7.64
C ILE A 256 10.80 -9.92 -8.35
N LEU A 257 11.78 -10.79 -8.13
CA LEU A 257 11.90 -12.13 -8.73
C LEU A 257 12.39 -13.10 -7.67
N THR A 258 11.56 -14.02 -7.24
CA THR A 258 11.86 -14.96 -6.15
C THR A 258 11.53 -16.40 -6.54
N ASN A 259 12.11 -17.36 -5.81
CA ASN A 259 11.90 -18.77 -6.07
C ASN A 259 10.70 -19.36 -5.32
N ASN A 260 10.11 -18.60 -4.41
CA ASN A 260 8.94 -19.01 -3.63
C ASN A 260 8.18 -17.81 -3.10
N LEU A 261 6.97 -18.05 -2.58
CA LEU A 261 6.06 -17.01 -2.12
C LEU A 261 6.51 -16.35 -0.80
N ALA A 262 7.24 -17.09 0.05
CA ALA A 262 7.73 -16.51 1.31
C ALA A 262 8.82 -15.45 1.06
N ASP A 263 9.73 -15.70 0.14
CA ASP A 263 10.76 -14.74 -0.27
C ASP A 263 10.11 -13.51 -0.94
N LEU A 264 9.00 -13.71 -1.71
CA LEU A 264 8.26 -12.58 -2.28
C LEU A 264 7.70 -11.66 -1.18
N CYS A 265 7.06 -12.23 -0.17
CA CYS A 265 6.53 -11.48 0.97
C CYS A 265 7.62 -10.83 1.83
N ALA A 266 8.84 -11.40 1.83
CA ALA A 266 9.97 -10.88 2.58
C ALA A 266 10.77 -9.79 1.84
N SER A 267 10.50 -9.54 0.55
CA SER A 267 11.23 -8.53 -0.21
C SER A 267 11.00 -7.12 0.33
N ARG A 268 12.06 -6.33 0.40
CA ARG A 268 12.03 -4.93 0.85
C ARG A 268 12.61 -3.97 -0.20
N ILE A 269 12.70 -4.41 -1.46
CA ILE A 269 13.21 -3.60 -2.58
C ILE A 269 12.47 -2.27 -2.66
N MET A 270 11.14 -2.29 -2.58
CA MET A 270 10.34 -1.07 -2.72
C MET A 270 10.70 -0.01 -1.66
N LEU A 271 10.88 -0.42 -0.40
CA LEU A 271 11.30 0.50 0.65
C LEU A 271 12.73 0.99 0.41
N ASN A 272 13.65 0.11 -0.02
CA ASN A 272 15.05 0.45 -0.31
C ASN A 272 15.23 1.37 -1.53
N LEU A 273 14.23 1.47 -2.39
CA LEU A 273 14.18 2.40 -3.51
C LEU A 273 13.70 3.82 -3.14
N ASN A 274 13.18 4.02 -1.94
CA ASN A 274 12.75 5.31 -1.44
C ASN A 274 13.88 6.01 -0.66
N ASP A 275 13.80 7.34 -0.57
CA ASP A 275 14.75 8.13 0.20
C ASP A 275 14.64 7.83 1.71
N PRO A 276 15.71 8.03 2.48
CA PRO A 276 15.67 7.96 3.94
C PRO A 276 14.61 8.88 4.54
N CYS A 277 14.23 8.62 5.79
CA CYS A 277 13.25 9.42 6.53
C CYS A 277 13.60 10.92 6.48
N ALA A 278 12.64 11.73 6.06
CA ALA A 278 12.75 13.18 5.96
C ALA A 278 12.27 13.90 7.23
N ILE A 279 11.79 13.17 8.24
CA ILE A 279 11.30 13.72 9.51
C ILE A 279 12.39 13.55 10.56
N ASP A 280 12.88 14.66 11.12
CA ASP A 280 13.97 14.66 12.09
C ASP A 280 13.61 13.98 13.41
N ASP A 281 12.39 14.20 13.91
CA ASP A 281 11.83 13.60 15.12
C ASP A 281 10.56 12.82 14.78
N THR A 282 10.64 11.49 14.84
CA THR A 282 9.52 10.58 14.57
C THR A 282 8.84 10.08 15.86
N SER A 283 9.23 10.56 17.04
CA SER A 283 8.73 10.05 18.34
C SER A 283 7.23 10.25 18.56
N TRP A 284 6.61 11.16 17.81
CA TRP A 284 5.18 11.43 17.85
C TRP A 284 4.36 10.47 16.97
N ILE A 285 5.01 9.71 16.07
CA ILE A 285 4.35 8.74 15.20
C ILE A 285 4.20 7.42 15.95
N ARG A 286 2.96 7.01 16.18
CA ARG A 286 2.67 5.82 16.98
C ARG A 286 1.71 4.89 16.22
N PRO A 287 2.10 3.64 15.97
CA PRO A 287 1.17 2.60 15.57
C PRO A 287 0.07 2.42 16.61
N MET A 288 -1.18 2.27 16.16
CA MET A 288 -2.32 2.14 17.06
C MET A 288 -3.47 1.35 16.45
N LYS A 289 -4.25 0.70 17.31
CA LYS A 289 -5.56 0.17 16.95
C LYS A 289 -6.61 1.24 17.22
N PHE A 290 -7.64 1.26 16.40
CA PHE A 290 -8.78 2.14 16.59
C PHE A 290 -10.10 1.44 16.34
N ILE A 291 -11.16 1.97 16.92
CA ILE A 291 -12.55 1.66 16.59
C ILE A 291 -13.20 2.89 15.99
N GLY A 292 -14.25 2.74 15.20
CA GLY A 292 -14.81 3.91 14.50
C GLY A 292 -16.32 3.95 14.44
N ILE A 293 -16.84 5.17 14.41
CA ILE A 293 -18.20 5.46 13.97
C ILE A 293 -18.16 5.42 12.44
N TRP A 294 -18.34 4.26 11.87
CA TRP A 294 -18.13 3.97 10.45
C TRP A 294 -19.02 2.80 9.96
N TRP A 295 -18.93 1.60 10.55
CA TRP A 295 -19.60 0.40 10.06
C TRP A 295 -21.14 0.53 10.07
N GLY A 296 -21.71 1.16 11.08
CA GLY A 296 -23.15 1.43 11.16
C GLY A 296 -23.68 2.29 10.02
N MET A 297 -22.84 3.15 9.44
CA MET A 297 -23.20 3.97 8.28
C MET A 297 -23.22 3.13 7.01
N HIS A 298 -22.24 2.26 6.79
CA HIS A 298 -22.22 1.32 5.68
C HIS A 298 -23.36 0.32 5.74
N LEU A 299 -23.74 -0.13 6.94
CA LEU A 299 -24.94 -0.93 7.18
C LEU A 299 -26.26 -0.13 7.05
N LYS A 300 -26.19 1.21 6.85
CA LYS A 300 -27.33 2.13 6.80
C LYS A 300 -28.19 2.15 8.08
N THR A 301 -27.62 1.76 9.21
CA THR A 301 -28.22 1.90 10.54
C THR A 301 -27.91 3.24 11.19
N MET A 302 -26.93 3.95 10.66
CA MET A 302 -26.52 5.32 11.00
C MET A 302 -26.32 6.15 9.73
N THR A 303 -26.21 7.48 9.87
CA THR A 303 -25.93 8.41 8.78
C THR A 303 -24.69 9.24 9.07
N TRP A 304 -23.94 9.64 8.02
CA TRP A 304 -22.87 10.63 8.13
C TRP A 304 -23.41 12.04 8.38
N ARG A 305 -24.53 12.41 7.76
CA ARG A 305 -25.20 13.70 7.97
C ARG A 305 -26.01 13.74 9.25
N GLN A 306 -26.20 14.94 9.78
CA GLN A 306 -27.09 15.18 10.90
C GLN A 306 -28.52 14.72 10.59
N SER A 307 -29.06 13.81 11.39
CA SER A 307 -30.35 13.17 11.21
C SER A 307 -30.80 12.52 12.53
N PRO A 308 -32.03 11.97 12.62
CA PRO A 308 -32.46 11.19 13.80
C PRO A 308 -31.60 9.94 14.10
N ILE A 309 -30.81 9.46 13.13
CA ILE A 309 -29.87 8.34 13.28
C ILE A 309 -28.43 8.75 12.95
N HIS A 310 -28.08 10.01 13.22
CA HIS A 310 -26.73 10.52 13.03
C HIS A 310 -25.72 9.71 13.86
N GLY A 311 -24.67 9.22 13.19
CA GLY A 311 -23.64 8.39 13.85
C GLY A 311 -22.71 9.21 14.73
N ALA A 312 -22.16 10.31 14.20
CA ALA A 312 -21.18 11.14 14.89
C ALA A 312 -21.84 12.17 15.82
N THR A 313 -22.60 11.71 16.82
CA THR A 313 -23.11 12.57 17.89
C THR A 313 -22.17 12.56 19.09
N THR A 314 -22.23 13.61 19.93
CA THR A 314 -21.49 13.67 21.20
C THR A 314 -21.73 12.45 22.07
N GLU A 315 -23.00 12.03 22.23
CA GLU A 315 -23.35 10.86 23.05
C GLU A 315 -22.75 9.56 22.48
N ASN A 316 -22.84 9.35 21.17
CA ASN A 316 -22.30 8.14 20.55
C ASN A 316 -20.77 8.13 20.59
N MET A 317 -20.12 9.26 20.31
CA MET A 317 -18.65 9.38 20.39
C MET A 317 -18.14 9.15 21.81
N GLU A 318 -18.81 9.70 22.84
CA GLU A 318 -18.47 9.40 24.24
C GLU A 318 -18.55 7.91 24.53
N ARG A 319 -19.58 7.21 24.04
CA ARG A 319 -19.73 5.76 24.18
C ARG A 319 -18.53 5.00 23.58
N TYR A 320 -18.10 5.40 22.37
CA TYR A 320 -16.94 4.78 21.72
C TYR A 320 -15.62 5.08 22.43
N LEU A 321 -15.43 6.30 22.91
CA LEU A 321 -14.23 6.68 23.68
C LEU A 321 -14.11 5.87 24.99
N ARG A 322 -15.22 5.71 25.72
CA ARG A 322 -15.25 4.89 26.95
C ARG A 322 -15.01 3.42 26.66
N PHE A 323 -15.60 2.89 25.60
CA PHE A 323 -15.34 1.53 25.15
C PHE A 323 -13.87 1.32 24.79
N ALA A 324 -13.28 2.23 24.01
CA ALA A 324 -11.88 2.16 23.61
C ALA A 324 -10.94 2.16 24.86
N ALA A 325 -11.20 3.04 25.83
CA ALA A 325 -10.45 3.08 27.08
C ALA A 325 -10.56 1.79 27.89
N GLU A 326 -11.77 1.22 28.04
CA GLU A 326 -12.03 -0.03 28.76
C GLU A 326 -11.32 -1.23 28.13
N HIS A 327 -11.21 -1.24 26.81
CA HIS A 327 -10.70 -2.35 26.01
C HIS A 327 -9.30 -2.11 25.42
N HIS A 328 -8.56 -1.12 25.95
CA HIS A 328 -7.19 -0.82 25.55
C HIS A 328 -7.01 -0.58 24.02
N ILE A 329 -8.04 -0.05 23.37
CA ILE A 329 -7.98 0.46 22.00
C ILE A 329 -7.51 1.92 22.07
N GLN A 330 -6.49 2.28 21.29
CA GLN A 330 -5.77 3.53 21.48
C GLN A 330 -6.50 4.74 20.90
N ALA A 331 -7.40 4.53 19.89
CA ALA A 331 -8.05 5.66 19.21
C ALA A 331 -9.49 5.37 18.78
N VAL A 332 -10.22 6.44 18.50
CA VAL A 332 -11.58 6.39 17.95
C VAL A 332 -11.69 7.30 16.72
N LEU A 333 -12.10 6.74 15.59
CA LEU A 333 -12.46 7.48 14.37
C LEU A 333 -13.90 7.99 14.46
N ALA A 334 -14.12 9.23 14.08
CA ALA A 334 -15.46 9.78 13.89
C ALA A 334 -15.65 10.26 12.44
N GLU A 335 -16.31 9.48 11.61
CA GLU A 335 -16.79 9.96 10.31
C GLU A 335 -18.11 10.71 10.47
N GLY A 336 -18.36 11.71 9.63
CA GLY A 336 -19.61 12.49 9.68
C GLY A 336 -19.68 13.51 10.81
N TRP A 337 -18.56 13.84 11.47
CA TRP A 337 -18.52 14.82 12.57
C TRP A 337 -18.75 16.26 12.10
N ASN A 338 -18.38 16.58 10.87
CA ASN A 338 -18.30 17.91 10.27
C ASN A 338 -19.40 18.16 9.23
N LYS A 339 -19.69 19.44 8.96
CA LYS A 339 -20.67 19.84 7.95
C LYS A 339 -20.21 19.52 6.53
N GLY A 340 -21.17 19.24 5.65
CA GLY A 340 -20.96 18.96 4.23
C GLY A 340 -21.54 17.63 3.74
N TRP A 341 -22.13 16.82 4.62
CA TRP A 341 -22.68 15.51 4.28
C TRP A 341 -24.13 15.54 3.77
N GLU A 342 -24.77 16.71 3.70
CA GLU A 342 -26.19 16.85 3.36
C GLU A 342 -26.53 16.36 1.95
N GLY A 343 -25.59 16.45 1.00
CA GLY A 343 -25.76 15.98 -0.37
C GLY A 343 -25.30 14.57 -0.66
N TYR A 344 -24.78 13.87 0.34
CA TYR A 344 -24.12 12.55 0.18
C TYR A 344 -25.07 11.37 -0.10
N GLU A 345 -26.37 11.57 -0.31
CA GLU A 345 -27.33 10.49 -0.58
C GLU A 345 -27.27 9.94 -2.02
N GLY A 346 -26.07 9.48 -2.46
CA GLY A 346 -25.91 8.70 -3.71
C GLY A 346 -25.75 9.51 -5.00
N VAL A 347 -25.65 10.80 -4.92
CA VAL A 347 -25.19 11.69 -5.98
C VAL A 347 -24.07 12.53 -5.41
N TRP A 348 -22.88 12.41 -5.97
CA TRP A 348 -21.71 13.19 -5.55
C TRP A 348 -21.91 14.65 -5.92
N PRO A 349 -22.33 15.52 -5.01
CA PRO A 349 -22.45 16.93 -5.33
C PRO A 349 -21.08 17.58 -5.35
N ASP A 350 -20.97 18.71 -6.03
CA ASP A 350 -19.86 19.66 -5.85
C ASP A 350 -19.96 20.36 -4.44
N GLU A 351 -20.44 19.63 -3.43
CA GLU A 351 -20.60 20.14 -2.08
C GLU A 351 -19.26 20.22 -1.38
N ARG A 352 -19.09 21.28 -0.62
CA ARG A 352 -17.86 21.57 0.08
C ARG A 352 -17.99 21.13 1.53
N PHE A 353 -17.11 20.23 1.93
CA PHE A 353 -16.94 19.88 3.34
C PHE A 353 -16.25 21.02 4.10
N SER A 354 -16.65 21.23 5.34
CA SER A 354 -15.88 22.04 6.28
C SER A 354 -14.94 21.13 7.07
N PHE A 355 -13.68 21.51 7.19
CA PHE A 355 -12.69 20.76 7.98
C PHE A 355 -12.48 21.34 9.39
N VAL A 356 -13.32 22.32 9.78
CA VAL A 356 -13.22 23.04 11.06
C VAL A 356 -14.58 23.31 11.71
N GLU A 357 -15.70 22.96 11.06
CA GLU A 357 -17.04 23.19 11.60
C GLU A 357 -17.74 21.85 11.91
N PRO A 358 -17.87 21.48 13.18
CA PRO A 358 -18.64 20.31 13.58
C PRO A 358 -20.15 20.53 13.37
N TYR A 359 -20.90 19.43 13.28
CA TYR A 359 -22.35 19.48 13.44
C TYR A 359 -22.73 19.92 14.84
N SER A 360 -23.95 20.50 15.00
CA SER A 360 -24.40 21.04 16.28
C SER A 360 -24.61 20.02 17.40
N ASP A 361 -24.64 18.73 17.05
CA ASP A 361 -24.76 17.59 17.95
C ASP A 361 -23.43 16.87 18.20
N TYR A 362 -22.30 17.47 17.74
CA TYR A 362 -20.93 16.98 17.99
C TYR A 362 -20.12 18.06 18.72
N ASP A 363 -20.01 17.92 20.04
CA ASP A 363 -19.25 18.85 20.91
C ASP A 363 -17.78 18.42 20.97
N ILE A 364 -16.98 18.94 20.03
CA ILE A 364 -15.56 18.60 19.90
C ILE A 364 -14.75 19.02 21.13
N ASP A 365 -15.09 20.17 21.78
CA ASP A 365 -14.40 20.65 22.97
C ASP A 365 -14.58 19.67 24.15
N TYR A 366 -15.81 19.24 24.39
CA TYR A 366 -16.10 18.21 25.40
C TYR A 366 -15.42 16.89 25.08
N LEU A 367 -15.54 16.42 23.85
CA LEU A 367 -15.02 15.11 23.42
C LEU A 367 -13.49 15.05 23.46
N SER A 368 -12.80 16.11 23.07
CA SER A 368 -11.33 16.15 23.15
C SER A 368 -10.82 16.15 24.59
N HIS A 369 -11.48 16.87 25.50
CA HIS A 369 -11.14 16.80 26.92
C HIS A 369 -11.43 15.41 27.53
N LEU A 370 -12.54 14.79 27.12
CA LEU A 370 -12.85 13.42 27.55
C LEU A 370 -11.82 12.43 27.04
N ALA A 371 -11.47 12.49 25.76
CA ALA A 371 -10.47 11.61 25.14
C ALA A 371 -9.11 11.72 25.85
N ASP A 372 -8.63 12.94 26.10
CA ASP A 372 -7.40 13.18 26.87
C ASP A 372 -7.48 12.56 28.28
N SER A 373 -8.60 12.76 29.00
CA SER A 373 -8.81 12.21 30.33
C SER A 373 -8.83 10.69 30.38
N LEU A 374 -9.24 10.04 29.28
CA LEU A 374 -9.29 8.59 29.12
C LEU A 374 -7.98 8.02 28.55
N GLY A 375 -7.07 8.84 28.05
CA GLY A 375 -5.86 8.42 27.34
C GLY A 375 -6.16 7.76 25.99
N VAL A 376 -7.24 8.17 25.32
CA VAL A 376 -7.67 7.70 23.99
C VAL A 376 -7.53 8.83 22.98
N GLU A 377 -7.00 8.56 21.80
CA GLU A 377 -6.88 9.57 20.74
C GLU A 377 -8.17 9.65 19.91
N ILE A 378 -8.43 10.80 19.30
CA ILE A 378 -9.46 10.96 18.28
C ILE A 378 -8.78 10.96 16.92
N ILE A 379 -9.30 10.19 15.97
CA ILE A 379 -8.93 10.25 14.57
C ILE A 379 -9.99 11.10 13.86
N SER A 380 -9.57 12.22 13.27
CA SER A 380 -10.46 13.05 12.45
C SER A 380 -10.72 12.40 11.09
N HIS A 381 -11.81 12.78 10.45
CA HIS A 381 -12.11 12.38 9.07
C HIS A 381 -12.24 13.63 8.20
N HIS A 382 -11.50 13.69 7.11
CA HIS A 382 -11.51 14.74 6.12
C HIS A 382 -11.94 14.20 4.76
N GLU A 383 -13.26 14.01 4.58
CA GLU A 383 -13.83 13.70 3.26
C GLU A 383 -13.83 14.96 2.39
N THR A 384 -13.41 14.82 1.13
CA THR A 384 -13.31 15.93 0.20
C THR A 384 -14.32 15.86 -0.95
N SER A 385 -14.98 14.72 -1.16
CA SER A 385 -15.81 14.45 -2.34
C SER A 385 -15.07 14.80 -3.66
N GLY A 386 -13.76 14.52 -3.69
CA GLY A 386 -12.90 14.84 -4.83
C GLY A 386 -12.52 16.31 -4.99
N GLN A 387 -12.88 17.21 -4.04
CA GLN A 387 -12.48 18.63 -4.05
C GLN A 387 -11.07 18.83 -3.46
N ALA A 388 -10.09 18.12 -4.03
CA ALA A 388 -8.71 18.10 -3.57
C ALA A 388 -8.05 19.49 -3.52
N GLY A 389 -8.38 20.38 -4.46
CA GLY A 389 -7.85 21.74 -4.50
C GLY A 389 -8.39 22.62 -3.36
N GLN A 390 -9.65 22.43 -2.95
CA GLN A 390 -10.18 23.08 -1.76
C GLN A 390 -9.44 22.58 -0.52
N TYR A 391 -9.34 21.27 -0.36
CA TYR A 391 -8.64 20.68 0.78
C TYR A 391 -7.20 21.17 0.86
N GLN A 392 -6.49 21.25 -0.27
CA GLN A 392 -5.11 21.74 -0.31
C GLN A 392 -4.98 23.21 0.13
N GLN A 393 -6.00 24.05 -0.09
CA GLN A 393 -6.01 25.42 0.37
C GLN A 393 -6.36 25.55 1.86
N GLU A 394 -7.15 24.65 2.41
CA GLU A 394 -7.70 24.71 3.77
C GLU A 394 -6.98 23.79 4.76
N MET A 395 -6.17 22.82 4.31
CA MET A 395 -5.57 21.78 5.15
C MET A 395 -4.65 22.32 6.26
N GLU A 396 -3.95 23.46 6.06
CA GLU A 396 -3.15 24.08 7.13
C GLU A 396 -4.06 24.48 8.30
N ALA A 397 -5.20 25.14 8.01
CA ALA A 397 -6.18 25.51 9.02
C ALA A 397 -6.87 24.30 9.64
N ALA A 398 -7.15 23.28 8.83
CA ALA A 398 -7.74 22.02 9.30
C ALA A 398 -6.82 21.30 10.30
N TYR A 399 -5.53 21.21 10.00
CA TYR A 399 -4.57 20.59 10.92
C TYR A 399 -4.31 21.44 12.16
N ASP A 400 -4.31 22.77 12.05
CA ASP A 400 -4.25 23.66 13.22
C ASP A 400 -5.48 23.52 14.12
N TYR A 401 -6.67 23.35 13.53
CA TYR A 401 -7.89 23.06 14.26
C TYR A 401 -7.81 21.71 14.99
N MET A 402 -7.37 20.64 14.30
CA MET A 402 -7.14 19.33 14.91
C MET A 402 -6.19 19.44 16.10
N LYS A 403 -5.05 20.11 15.90
CA LYS A 403 -4.02 20.28 16.94
C LYS A 403 -4.53 21.05 18.15
N ALA A 404 -5.39 22.06 17.96
CA ALA A 404 -6.03 22.79 19.05
C ALA A 404 -6.90 21.91 19.94
N HIS A 405 -7.40 20.77 19.41
CA HIS A 405 -8.19 19.78 20.12
C HIS A 405 -7.39 18.50 20.45
N GLY A 406 -6.05 18.52 20.37
CA GLY A 406 -5.21 17.36 20.68
C GLY A 406 -5.29 16.20 19.70
N ILE A 407 -5.87 16.40 18.51
CA ILE A 407 -6.05 15.38 17.49
C ILE A 407 -4.80 15.33 16.62
N THR A 408 -4.18 14.11 16.51
CA THR A 408 -2.89 13.91 15.82
C THR A 408 -2.97 12.90 14.67
N ALA A 409 -4.15 12.39 14.37
CA ALA A 409 -4.37 11.45 13.26
C ALA A 409 -5.59 11.85 12.44
N VAL A 410 -5.52 11.61 11.12
CA VAL A 410 -6.60 11.92 10.19
C VAL A 410 -6.75 10.80 9.14
N LYS A 411 -8.00 10.42 8.87
CA LYS A 411 -8.40 9.68 7.69
C LYS A 411 -8.83 10.68 6.62
N THR A 412 -8.20 10.62 5.44
CA THR A 412 -8.55 11.49 4.30
C THR A 412 -9.32 10.69 3.24
N GLY A 413 -10.39 11.24 2.69
CA GLY A 413 -11.21 10.61 1.65
C GLY A 413 -11.42 11.51 0.43
N TYR A 414 -11.55 10.92 -0.75
CA TYR A 414 -11.73 11.64 -2.01
C TYR A 414 -12.90 11.13 -2.85
N VAL A 415 -13.34 9.93 -2.60
CA VAL A 415 -14.50 9.20 -3.19
C VAL A 415 -14.75 9.51 -4.67
N SER A 416 -13.69 9.70 -5.45
CA SER A 416 -13.80 9.94 -6.89
C SER A 416 -12.50 9.62 -7.62
N PRO A 417 -12.55 8.97 -8.79
CA PRO A 417 -11.39 8.78 -9.65
C PRO A 417 -10.97 10.07 -10.38
N ILE A 418 -11.87 11.06 -10.43
CA ILE A 418 -11.62 12.39 -10.99
C ILE A 418 -11.75 13.40 -9.87
N ILE A 419 -10.63 14.01 -9.50
CA ILE A 419 -10.53 14.99 -8.45
C ILE A 419 -10.34 16.39 -9.02
N THR A 420 -10.85 17.40 -8.34
CA THR A 420 -10.63 18.80 -8.69
C THR A 420 -9.43 19.31 -7.88
N THR A 421 -8.25 19.32 -8.51
CA THR A 421 -7.01 19.87 -7.93
C THR A 421 -6.91 21.38 -8.14
N LEU A 422 -5.82 22.00 -7.71
CA LEU A 422 -5.52 23.40 -8.05
C LEU A 422 -5.32 23.62 -9.56
N ASP A 423 -5.04 22.55 -10.32
CA ASP A 423 -4.89 22.56 -11.77
C ASP A 423 -6.21 22.22 -12.50
N GLY A 424 -7.37 22.25 -11.80
CA GLY A 424 -8.69 21.87 -12.32
C GLY A 424 -8.97 20.37 -12.20
N ARG A 425 -9.99 19.89 -12.95
CA ARG A 425 -10.39 18.47 -12.91
C ARG A 425 -9.32 17.59 -13.53
N GLN A 426 -8.86 16.59 -12.81
CA GLN A 426 -7.80 15.67 -13.21
C GLN A 426 -8.14 14.25 -12.73
N TYR A 427 -7.53 13.24 -13.35
CA TYR A 427 -7.53 11.89 -12.77
C TYR A 427 -6.71 11.91 -11.46
N ASN A 428 -7.19 11.21 -10.42
CA ASN A 428 -6.49 11.12 -9.15
C ASN A 428 -5.07 10.51 -9.27
N ARG A 429 -4.85 9.66 -10.27
CA ARG A 429 -3.56 9.02 -10.58
C ARG A 429 -2.68 9.82 -11.57
N SER A 430 -3.14 10.99 -12.04
CA SER A 430 -2.31 11.89 -12.84
C SER A 430 -1.21 12.53 -11.99
N GLN A 431 -0.22 13.14 -12.64
CA GLN A 431 0.84 13.89 -11.93
C GLN A 431 0.26 14.96 -10.99
N SER A 432 -0.83 15.64 -11.37
CA SER A 432 -1.48 16.63 -10.51
C SER A 432 -2.11 15.99 -9.26
N GLY A 433 -2.72 14.82 -9.40
CA GLY A 433 -3.23 14.05 -8.25
C GLY A 433 -2.11 13.59 -7.32
N VAL A 434 -1.04 13.03 -7.88
CA VAL A 434 0.14 12.61 -7.11
C VAL A 434 0.76 13.79 -6.33
N ARG A 435 0.87 14.97 -6.97
CA ARG A 435 1.33 16.20 -6.29
C ARG A 435 0.44 16.59 -5.13
N HIS A 436 -0.88 16.45 -5.31
CA HIS A 436 -1.84 16.71 -4.23
C HIS A 436 -1.62 15.78 -3.05
N TYR A 437 -1.63 14.45 -3.25
CA TYR A 437 -1.41 13.47 -2.16
C TYR A 437 -0.08 13.72 -1.45
N ARG A 438 0.97 14.00 -2.20
CA ARG A 438 2.27 14.32 -1.60
C ARG A 438 2.21 15.60 -0.75
N SER A 439 1.53 16.65 -1.20
CA SER A 439 1.38 17.88 -0.44
C SER A 439 0.64 17.66 0.89
N VAL A 440 -0.34 16.76 0.90
CA VAL A 440 -1.07 16.35 2.12
C VAL A 440 -0.11 15.67 3.10
N ILE A 441 0.67 14.68 2.64
CA ILE A 441 1.63 13.94 3.47
C ILE A 441 2.68 14.89 4.08
N GLU A 442 3.28 15.77 3.27
CA GLU A 442 4.30 16.71 3.71
C GLU A 442 3.76 17.77 4.67
N THR A 443 2.56 18.27 4.41
CA THR A 443 1.93 19.26 5.32
C THR A 443 1.56 18.62 6.65
N ALA A 444 1.01 17.40 6.62
CA ALA A 444 0.73 16.64 7.83
C ALA A 444 1.99 16.35 8.64
N ALA A 445 3.10 15.97 7.98
CA ALA A 445 4.39 15.77 8.65
C ALA A 445 4.87 17.02 9.38
N ARG A 446 4.80 18.21 8.74
CA ARG A 446 5.15 19.49 9.37
C ARG A 446 4.25 19.84 10.57
N LYS A 447 2.98 19.38 10.54
CA LYS A 447 2.00 19.61 11.61
C LYS A 447 1.98 18.50 12.67
N HIS A 448 2.81 17.47 12.53
CA HIS A 448 2.83 16.27 13.36
C HIS A 448 1.47 15.53 13.37
N VAL A 449 0.95 15.27 12.18
CA VAL A 449 -0.29 14.53 11.95
C VAL A 449 0.03 13.26 11.18
N THR A 450 -0.49 12.13 11.65
CA THR A 450 -0.45 10.85 10.94
C THR A 450 -1.65 10.72 10.01
N ILE A 451 -1.47 10.00 8.91
CA ILE A 451 -2.46 9.88 7.84
C ILE A 451 -2.82 8.42 7.58
N ASP A 452 -4.13 8.18 7.50
CA ASP A 452 -4.76 7.10 6.76
C ASP A 452 -5.34 7.70 5.47
N ASN A 453 -4.86 7.27 4.30
CA ASN A 453 -5.24 7.86 3.03
C ASN A 453 -6.15 6.93 2.23
N HIS A 454 -7.41 7.31 2.06
CA HIS A 454 -8.38 6.61 1.21
C HIS A 454 -8.37 7.15 -0.22
N GLU A 455 -8.87 6.34 -1.17
CA GLU A 455 -8.81 6.57 -2.63
C GLU A 455 -7.41 7.01 -3.12
N PRO A 456 -6.35 6.38 -2.66
CA PRO A 456 -4.98 6.79 -2.97
C PRO A 456 -4.55 6.37 -4.39
N VAL A 457 -3.39 6.87 -4.80
CA VAL A 457 -2.54 6.12 -5.71
C VAL A 457 -2.02 4.87 -4.98
N MET A 458 -1.69 3.79 -5.69
CA MET A 458 -1.10 2.61 -5.04
C MET A 458 0.14 3.01 -4.24
N PRO A 459 0.36 2.41 -3.05
CA PRO A 459 1.53 2.71 -2.25
C PRO A 459 2.83 2.38 -3.00
N THR A 460 3.81 3.24 -2.89
CA THR A 460 5.10 3.12 -3.59
C THR A 460 6.30 3.21 -2.65
N GLY A 461 6.09 2.89 -1.35
CA GLY A 461 7.13 2.87 -0.33
C GLY A 461 7.42 4.23 0.30
N LEU A 462 6.61 5.27 0.05
CA LEU A 462 6.82 6.62 0.60
C LEU A 462 6.83 6.66 2.13
N GLN A 463 6.28 5.68 2.81
CA GLN A 463 6.31 5.56 4.28
C GLN A 463 7.74 5.44 4.85
N ARG A 464 8.74 5.06 4.04
CA ARG A 464 10.14 5.15 4.46
C ARG A 464 10.58 6.60 4.63
N THR A 465 10.22 7.46 3.68
CA THR A 465 10.59 8.89 3.69
C THR A 465 9.67 9.70 4.62
N TYR A 466 8.39 9.36 4.64
CA TYR A 466 7.35 10.01 5.43
C TYR A 466 6.56 8.99 6.25
N PRO A 467 7.10 8.52 7.39
CA PRO A 467 6.44 7.51 8.22
C PRO A 467 5.14 7.99 8.89
N ASN A 468 4.78 9.25 8.79
CA ASN A 468 3.45 9.74 9.14
C ASN A 468 2.35 9.29 8.15
N LEU A 469 2.69 8.83 6.95
CA LEU A 469 1.80 8.07 6.09
C LEU A 469 1.71 6.64 6.62
N MET A 470 0.73 6.39 7.51
CA MET A 470 0.64 5.13 8.25
C MET A 470 0.04 4.02 7.38
N THR A 471 -1.09 4.28 6.76
CA THR A 471 -1.81 3.29 5.96
C THR A 471 -2.53 3.95 4.80
N GLN A 472 -2.90 3.14 3.82
CA GLN A 472 -3.65 3.59 2.65
C GLN A 472 -4.66 2.52 2.26
N GLU A 473 -5.84 2.90 1.81
CA GLU A 473 -6.79 1.93 1.26
C GLU A 473 -6.20 1.23 0.02
N GLY A 474 -6.54 1.64 -1.18
CA GLY A 474 -6.04 1.06 -2.42
C GLY A 474 -6.48 -0.39 -2.68
N ILE A 475 -7.57 -0.82 -2.06
CA ILE A 475 -8.15 -2.17 -2.14
C ILE A 475 -9.69 -2.09 -2.15
N ARG A 476 -10.32 -3.19 -2.52
CA ARG A 476 -11.73 -3.41 -2.19
C ARG A 476 -11.81 -3.83 -0.72
N GLY A 477 -12.13 -2.87 0.16
CA GLY A 477 -12.16 -3.03 1.60
C GLY A 477 -13.41 -3.71 2.14
N GLN A 478 -13.48 -3.81 3.47
CA GLN A 478 -14.59 -4.45 4.18
C GLN A 478 -15.95 -3.79 3.93
N GLU A 479 -15.99 -2.49 3.64
CA GLU A 479 -17.24 -1.76 3.38
C GLU A 479 -18.08 -2.36 2.26
N TRP A 480 -17.44 -2.93 1.23
CA TRP A 480 -18.12 -3.61 0.14
C TRP A 480 -18.95 -4.81 0.62
N ASN A 481 -18.60 -5.40 1.76
CA ASN A 481 -19.36 -6.47 2.39
C ASN A 481 -20.64 -5.98 3.09
N ALA A 482 -20.83 -4.66 3.19
CA ALA A 482 -22.06 -4.06 3.72
C ALA A 482 -23.09 -3.72 2.63
N TRP A 483 -22.64 -3.32 1.43
CA TRP A 483 -23.54 -2.72 0.45
C TRP A 483 -23.37 -3.17 -1.01
N ALA A 484 -22.34 -3.94 -1.34
CA ALA A 484 -22.07 -4.32 -2.72
C ALA A 484 -23.19 -5.20 -3.31
N ALA A 485 -23.65 -4.83 -4.51
CA ALA A 485 -24.75 -5.53 -5.19
C ALA A 485 -24.37 -6.96 -5.63
N ASP A 486 -23.08 -7.29 -5.67
CA ASP A 486 -22.56 -8.63 -5.99
C ASP A 486 -22.55 -9.58 -4.79
N GLY A 487 -23.02 -9.14 -3.61
CA GLY A 487 -23.13 -9.96 -2.40
C GLY A 487 -21.98 -9.83 -1.42
N GLY A 488 -20.97 -9.02 -1.73
CA GLY A 488 -19.76 -8.83 -0.95
C GLY A 488 -18.53 -9.49 -1.57
N SER A 489 -17.38 -9.36 -0.93
CA SER A 489 -16.13 -9.95 -1.40
C SER A 489 -16.10 -11.44 -1.08
N PRO A 490 -15.69 -12.33 -2.02
CA PRO A 490 -15.56 -13.75 -1.75
C PRO A 490 -14.49 -14.02 -0.68
N ALA A 491 -14.57 -15.14 0.03
CA ALA A 491 -13.59 -15.50 1.06
C ALA A 491 -12.16 -15.62 0.50
N SER A 492 -11.99 -15.93 -0.79
CA SER A 492 -10.69 -15.96 -1.46
C SER A 492 -10.03 -14.58 -1.55
N HIS A 493 -10.78 -13.48 -1.44
CA HIS A 493 -10.23 -12.13 -1.55
C HIS A 493 -9.18 -11.84 -0.47
N VAL A 494 -9.48 -12.16 0.80
CA VAL A 494 -8.55 -11.97 1.92
C VAL A 494 -7.36 -12.96 1.88
N CYS A 495 -7.45 -14.04 1.08
CA CYS A 495 -6.34 -14.94 0.80
C CYS A 495 -5.51 -14.51 -0.43
N THR A 496 -5.96 -13.50 -1.17
CA THR A 496 -5.27 -12.94 -2.36
C THR A 496 -4.52 -11.65 -2.03
N LEU A 497 -5.14 -10.76 -1.24
CA LEU A 497 -4.59 -9.44 -0.93
C LEU A 497 -3.18 -9.44 -0.33
N PRO A 498 -2.82 -10.35 0.60
CA PRO A 498 -1.47 -10.40 1.17
C PRO A 498 -0.36 -10.65 0.15
N PHE A 499 -0.69 -11.28 -0.98
CA PHE A 499 0.23 -11.64 -2.07
C PHE A 499 0.14 -10.73 -3.30
N THR A 500 -0.69 -9.70 -3.23
CA THR A 500 -0.94 -8.76 -4.34
C THR A 500 -0.78 -7.33 -3.84
N ARG A 501 -1.88 -6.63 -3.54
CA ARG A 501 -1.88 -5.23 -3.12
C ARG A 501 -1.01 -4.98 -1.86
N MET A 502 -1.00 -5.89 -0.89
CA MET A 502 -0.30 -5.66 0.37
C MET A 502 1.22 -5.80 0.28
N LEU A 503 1.76 -6.36 -0.79
CA LEU A 503 3.18 -6.29 -1.09
C LEU A 503 3.66 -4.86 -1.37
N ALA A 504 2.75 -3.96 -1.76
CA ALA A 504 3.01 -2.53 -1.92
C ALA A 504 3.01 -1.74 -0.59
N GLY A 505 2.61 -2.36 0.52
CA GLY A 505 2.64 -1.74 1.85
C GLY A 505 1.32 -1.87 2.62
N PRO A 506 1.23 -1.25 3.81
CA PRO A 506 0.07 -1.35 4.69
C PRO A 506 -1.25 -1.03 4.00
N ALA A 507 -2.32 -1.69 4.45
CA ALA A 507 -3.66 -1.49 3.89
C ALA A 507 -4.70 -1.28 4.99
N ASP A 508 -5.52 -0.22 4.85
CA ASP A 508 -6.72 -0.06 5.67
C ASP A 508 -7.86 -0.93 5.11
N TYR A 509 -7.81 -2.22 5.43
CA TYR A 509 -8.85 -3.20 5.05
C TYR A 509 -10.07 -3.12 5.97
N THR A 510 -9.91 -2.61 7.19
CA THR A 510 -10.94 -2.51 8.23
C THR A 510 -11.52 -3.87 8.69
N PRO A 511 -10.69 -4.82 9.20
CA PRO A 511 -11.17 -6.12 9.67
C PRO A 511 -11.92 -6.04 10.99
N GLY A 512 -12.49 -7.16 11.43
CA GLY A 512 -13.01 -7.34 12.78
C GLY A 512 -14.54 -7.36 12.88
N VAL A 513 -15.27 -7.71 11.83
CA VAL A 513 -16.73 -7.88 11.92
C VAL A 513 -17.06 -9.11 12.77
N PHE A 514 -17.84 -8.92 13.82
CA PHE A 514 -18.34 -9.96 14.72
C PHE A 514 -19.84 -10.18 14.62
N ASP A 515 -20.60 -9.22 14.08
CA ASP A 515 -22.00 -9.41 13.74
C ASP A 515 -22.17 -9.50 12.21
N PHE A 516 -22.34 -10.72 11.72
CA PHE A 516 -22.48 -10.99 10.29
C PHE A 516 -23.88 -10.70 9.75
N SER A 517 -24.79 -10.18 10.57
CA SER A 517 -26.12 -9.78 10.12
C SER A 517 -26.09 -8.44 9.38
N ASN A 518 -26.85 -8.34 8.29
CA ASN A 518 -27.07 -7.10 7.57
C ASN A 518 -28.58 -6.86 7.44
N PRO A 519 -29.18 -6.12 8.37
CA PRO A 519 -30.64 -6.01 8.43
C PRO A 519 -31.24 -5.18 7.28
N VAL A 520 -30.45 -4.28 6.68
CA VAL A 520 -30.92 -3.39 5.60
C VAL A 520 -30.66 -3.99 4.22
N GLN A 521 -29.56 -4.71 4.06
CA GLN A 521 -29.12 -5.31 2.80
C GLN A 521 -28.79 -6.79 3.01
N PRO A 522 -29.80 -7.65 3.26
CA PRO A 522 -29.58 -9.03 3.73
C PRO A 522 -28.92 -9.96 2.69
N ASN A 523 -28.83 -9.51 1.43
CA ASN A 523 -28.15 -10.25 0.36
C ASN A 523 -26.66 -9.94 0.28
N THR A 524 -26.16 -8.97 1.03
CA THR A 524 -24.76 -8.60 1.11
C THR A 524 -24.22 -8.92 2.48
N ARG A 525 -23.09 -9.60 2.56
CA ARG A 525 -22.54 -10.03 3.83
C ARG A 525 -21.03 -10.27 3.79
N VAL A 526 -20.43 -10.37 4.95
CA VAL A 526 -19.05 -10.79 5.12
C VAL A 526 -18.94 -12.30 4.97
N HIS A 527 -18.10 -12.78 4.05
CA HIS A 527 -17.88 -14.21 3.82
C HIS A 527 -16.76 -14.74 4.73
N ALA A 528 -17.01 -14.73 6.03
CA ALA A 528 -16.02 -15.10 7.03
C ALA A 528 -16.65 -15.67 8.31
N THR A 529 -15.85 -16.38 9.11
CA THR A 529 -16.16 -16.72 10.51
C THR A 529 -15.52 -15.71 11.46
N ILE A 530 -15.89 -15.73 12.77
CA ILE A 530 -15.20 -14.92 13.80
C ILE A 530 -13.70 -15.26 13.83
N ALA A 531 -13.33 -16.53 13.76
CA ALA A 531 -11.91 -16.94 13.78
C ALA A 531 -11.13 -16.41 12.57
N ASN A 532 -11.75 -16.32 11.39
CA ASN A 532 -11.18 -15.65 10.23
C ASN A 532 -10.94 -14.16 10.51
N GLN A 533 -11.95 -13.44 11.02
CA GLN A 533 -11.84 -12.01 11.32
C GLN A 533 -10.72 -11.72 12.34
N LEU A 534 -10.49 -12.59 13.31
CA LEU A 534 -9.34 -12.49 14.22
C LEU A 534 -8.01 -12.70 13.46
N GLY A 535 -7.93 -13.69 12.58
CA GLY A 535 -6.75 -13.98 11.77
C GLY A 535 -6.32 -12.80 10.90
N LEU A 536 -7.28 -11.98 10.43
CA LEU A 536 -7.02 -10.81 9.60
C LEU A 536 -6.17 -9.74 10.31
N PHE A 537 -6.22 -9.61 11.63
CA PHE A 537 -5.35 -8.67 12.36
C PHE A 537 -3.86 -9.01 12.25
N VAL A 538 -3.53 -10.21 11.81
CA VAL A 538 -2.15 -10.63 11.55
C VAL A 538 -1.85 -10.69 10.05
N THR A 539 -2.78 -11.17 9.23
CA THR A 539 -2.56 -11.35 7.79
C THR A 539 -2.72 -10.05 7.00
N MET A 540 -3.58 -9.12 7.45
CA MET A 540 -3.81 -7.81 6.85
C MET A 540 -3.08 -6.73 7.66
N TYR A 541 -1.82 -6.47 7.30
CA TYR A 541 -1.01 -5.52 8.04
C TYR A 541 -1.44 -4.07 7.85
N SER A 542 -1.64 -3.37 8.97
CA SER A 542 -1.76 -1.92 9.03
C SER A 542 -1.20 -1.42 10.38
N PRO A 543 -0.31 -0.42 10.42
CA PRO A 543 0.13 0.20 11.67
C PRO A 543 -0.94 1.11 12.30
N LEU A 544 -1.96 1.46 11.54
CA LEU A 544 -3.19 2.10 12.00
C LEU A 544 -4.32 1.12 11.69
N GLN A 545 -4.60 0.22 12.66
CA GLN A 545 -5.41 -0.97 12.45
C GLN A 545 -6.82 -0.80 13.03
N MET A 546 -7.83 -0.80 12.18
CA MET A 546 -9.22 -0.69 12.60
C MET A 546 -9.77 -2.00 13.17
N ALA A 547 -10.53 -1.89 14.26
CA ALA A 547 -11.53 -2.86 14.71
C ALA A 547 -12.90 -2.31 14.29
N CYS A 548 -13.45 -2.77 13.17
CA CYS A 548 -14.47 -2.02 12.43
C CYS A 548 -15.90 -2.14 12.95
N ASP A 549 -16.22 -3.17 13.75
CA ASP A 549 -17.61 -3.42 14.19
C ASP A 549 -18.03 -2.52 15.37
N LEU A 550 -19.29 -2.61 15.70
CA LEU A 550 -19.92 -1.84 16.78
C LEU A 550 -19.49 -2.40 18.16
N PRO A 551 -19.36 -1.57 19.20
CA PRO A 551 -19.06 -2.02 20.56
C PRO A 551 -19.97 -3.16 21.06
N GLU A 552 -21.26 -3.08 20.79
CA GLU A 552 -22.23 -4.11 21.16
C GLU A 552 -22.05 -5.44 20.44
N SER A 553 -21.51 -5.44 19.23
CA SER A 553 -21.18 -6.66 18.48
C SER A 553 -20.02 -7.41 19.14
N TYR A 554 -18.98 -6.69 19.55
CA TYR A 554 -17.85 -7.27 20.27
C TYR A 554 -18.27 -7.87 21.63
N MET A 555 -19.15 -7.18 22.33
CA MET A 555 -19.62 -7.64 23.66
C MET A 555 -20.55 -8.86 23.61
N LYS A 556 -20.97 -9.31 22.44
CA LYS A 556 -21.57 -10.63 22.26
C LYS A 556 -20.56 -11.78 22.36
N HIS A 557 -19.26 -11.49 22.09
CA HIS A 557 -18.15 -12.43 22.03
C HIS A 557 -16.90 -11.85 22.71
N PRO A 558 -16.98 -11.46 24.01
CA PRO A 558 -15.89 -10.75 24.69
C PRO A 558 -14.62 -11.58 24.85
N ASP A 559 -14.75 -12.91 24.90
CA ASP A 559 -13.65 -13.86 24.96
C ASP A 559 -12.85 -13.92 23.63
N ALA A 560 -13.52 -13.87 22.48
CA ALA A 560 -12.87 -13.76 21.17
C ALA A 560 -12.27 -12.35 20.97
N PHE A 561 -12.98 -11.30 21.41
CA PHE A 561 -12.52 -9.92 21.33
C PHE A 561 -11.21 -9.68 22.08
N ARG A 562 -10.92 -10.49 23.10
CA ARG A 562 -9.64 -10.46 23.81
C ARG A 562 -8.42 -10.55 22.88
N PHE A 563 -8.49 -11.28 21.79
CA PHE A 563 -7.41 -11.33 20.82
C PHE A 563 -7.16 -9.96 20.18
N ILE A 564 -8.24 -9.22 19.81
CA ILE A 564 -8.13 -7.87 19.24
C ILE A 564 -7.55 -6.89 20.26
N GLU A 565 -7.89 -7.02 21.55
CA GLU A 565 -7.31 -6.21 22.63
C GLU A 565 -5.78 -6.42 22.72
N ASP A 566 -5.34 -7.67 22.58
CA ASP A 566 -3.94 -8.06 22.84
C ASP A 566 -3.00 -7.91 21.64
N VAL A 567 -3.50 -8.11 20.38
CA VAL A 567 -2.65 -8.11 19.18
C VAL A 567 -2.07 -6.71 18.92
N PRO A 568 -0.74 -6.56 18.73
CA PRO A 568 -0.14 -5.29 18.38
C PRO A 568 -0.31 -5.00 16.87
N CYS A 569 0.06 -3.80 16.44
CA CYS A 569 0.10 -3.39 15.03
C CYS A 569 1.47 -2.84 14.59
N ASP A 570 2.53 -3.17 15.33
CA ASP A 570 3.92 -2.88 14.99
C ASP A 570 4.80 -4.09 15.28
N TRP A 571 5.66 -4.47 14.34
CA TRP A 571 6.30 -5.76 14.35
C TRP A 571 7.82 -5.67 14.29
N LYS A 572 8.48 -6.54 15.03
CA LYS A 572 9.93 -6.72 15.00
C LYS A 572 10.37 -7.53 13.78
N GLN A 573 9.59 -8.54 13.45
CA GLN A 573 9.75 -9.35 12.25
C GLN A 573 8.45 -10.04 11.88
N SER A 574 8.31 -10.31 10.58
CA SER A 574 7.16 -10.99 9.99
C SER A 574 7.60 -12.05 9.02
N GLN A 575 6.87 -13.17 8.94
CA GLN A 575 7.16 -14.20 7.99
C GLN A 575 5.90 -14.93 7.53
N LEU A 576 5.85 -15.24 6.25
CA LEU A 576 4.86 -16.16 5.70
C LEU A 576 5.25 -17.59 6.11
N LEU A 577 4.39 -18.28 6.85
CA LEU A 577 4.60 -19.67 7.23
C LEU A 577 4.08 -20.63 6.16
N MET A 578 2.92 -20.33 5.60
CA MET A 578 2.27 -21.10 4.54
C MET A 578 1.35 -20.19 3.75
N GLY A 579 1.18 -20.45 2.46
CA GLY A 579 0.23 -19.73 1.64
C GLY A 579 0.15 -20.25 0.21
N GLU A 580 -1.00 -20.02 -0.39
CA GLU A 580 -1.29 -20.20 -1.81
C GLU A 580 -2.26 -19.12 -2.22
N ILE A 581 -1.91 -18.33 -3.24
CA ILE A 581 -2.68 -17.14 -3.63
C ILE A 581 -4.14 -17.52 -3.92
N GLY A 582 -5.07 -16.83 -3.27
CA GLY A 582 -6.51 -17.07 -3.42
C GLY A 582 -7.04 -18.29 -2.69
N GLN A 583 -6.18 -19.07 -2.05
CA GLN A 583 -6.56 -20.29 -1.36
C GLN A 583 -6.50 -20.13 0.17
N TYR A 584 -5.33 -19.84 0.69
CA TYR A 584 -5.10 -19.65 2.12
C TYR A 584 -3.81 -18.87 2.39
N VAL A 585 -3.70 -18.32 3.58
CA VAL A 585 -2.52 -17.59 4.04
C VAL A 585 -2.32 -17.78 5.54
N VAL A 586 -1.07 -17.93 5.97
CA VAL A 586 -0.67 -17.99 7.39
C VAL A 586 0.58 -17.17 7.60
N PHE A 587 0.48 -16.10 8.39
CA PHE A 587 1.61 -15.28 8.82
C PHE A 587 1.91 -15.48 10.30
N ALA A 588 3.19 -15.44 10.66
CA ALA A 588 3.67 -15.25 12.02
C ALA A 588 4.39 -13.90 12.12
N ARG A 589 4.11 -13.16 13.19
CA ARG A 589 4.69 -11.85 13.46
C ARG A 589 5.12 -11.76 14.91
N GLN A 590 6.32 -11.23 15.16
CA GLN A 590 6.83 -10.96 16.51
C GLN A 590 6.50 -9.53 16.88
N ASP A 591 5.93 -9.32 18.06
CA ASP A 591 5.73 -8.00 18.62
C ASP A 591 7.05 -7.21 18.71
N ARG A 592 7.02 -5.93 18.33
CA ARG A 592 8.19 -5.05 18.35
C ARG A 592 8.70 -4.78 19.76
N HIS A 593 7.82 -4.83 20.75
CA HIS A 593 8.08 -4.39 22.10
C HIS A 593 8.14 -5.52 23.13
N SER A 594 7.93 -6.76 22.70
CA SER A 594 8.02 -7.95 23.54
C SER A 594 8.63 -9.15 22.80
N ASP A 595 8.71 -10.30 23.50
CA ASP A 595 9.10 -11.57 22.88
C ASP A 595 7.89 -12.40 22.39
N ASP A 596 6.70 -11.83 22.47
CA ASP A 596 5.46 -12.49 22.07
C ASP A 596 5.35 -12.61 20.55
N TRP A 597 4.69 -13.67 20.10
CA TRP A 597 4.38 -13.88 18.71
C TRP A 597 2.88 -13.97 18.48
N TYR A 598 2.47 -13.55 17.33
CA TYR A 598 1.08 -13.64 16.86
C TYR A 598 1.04 -14.32 15.52
N ILE A 599 0.11 -15.29 15.37
CA ILE A 599 -0.08 -16.01 14.13
C ILE A 599 -1.52 -15.82 13.70
N GLY A 600 -1.73 -15.47 12.43
CA GLY A 600 -3.04 -15.42 11.82
C GLY A 600 -3.09 -16.30 10.58
N GLY A 601 -4.21 -16.97 10.38
CA GLY A 601 -4.45 -17.78 9.20
C GLY A 601 -5.89 -17.69 8.73
N THR A 602 -6.08 -17.62 7.41
CA THR A 602 -7.39 -17.58 6.76
C THR A 602 -7.44 -18.52 5.56
N THR A 603 -8.64 -18.99 5.21
CA THR A 603 -8.90 -19.83 4.03
C THR A 603 -10.05 -19.27 3.20
N ASN A 604 -10.09 -19.65 1.93
CA ASN A 604 -11.20 -19.36 1.02
C ASN A 604 -12.45 -20.20 1.36
N ASP A 605 -13.35 -20.41 0.38
CA ASP A 605 -14.57 -21.20 0.54
C ASP A 605 -14.32 -22.70 0.78
N ASP A 606 -13.10 -23.18 0.59
CA ASP A 606 -12.73 -24.57 0.84
C ASP A 606 -12.25 -24.76 2.27
N ALA A 607 -12.98 -25.57 3.04
CA ALA A 607 -12.52 -26.01 4.34
C ALA A 607 -11.27 -26.89 4.21
N ARG A 608 -10.31 -26.71 5.11
CA ARG A 608 -9.04 -27.44 5.09
C ARG A 608 -8.42 -27.66 6.44
N THR A 609 -7.51 -28.61 6.53
CA THR A 609 -6.65 -28.76 7.70
C THR A 609 -5.22 -28.39 7.34
N LEU A 610 -4.65 -27.45 8.07
CA LEU A 610 -3.26 -27.03 7.96
C LEU A 610 -2.46 -27.60 9.13
N THR A 611 -1.20 -27.96 8.90
CA THR A 611 -0.29 -28.37 9.98
C THR A 611 0.75 -27.28 10.17
N LEU A 612 0.60 -26.53 11.25
CA LEU A 612 1.46 -25.41 11.59
C LEU A 612 2.67 -25.90 12.39
N ASN A 613 3.88 -25.72 11.88
CA ASN A 613 5.13 -26.01 12.56
C ASN A 613 5.68 -24.73 13.20
N LEU A 614 5.97 -24.77 14.50
CA LEU A 614 6.48 -23.63 15.27
C LEU A 614 8.01 -23.54 15.28
N SER A 615 8.69 -24.10 14.30
CA SER A 615 10.17 -24.16 14.20
C SER A 615 10.86 -22.81 14.10
N PHE A 616 10.12 -21.74 13.82
CA PHE A 616 10.61 -20.37 13.83
C PHE A 616 10.82 -19.79 15.25
N LEU A 617 10.21 -20.42 16.28
CA LEU A 617 10.41 -20.01 17.66
C LEU A 617 11.85 -20.30 18.10
N PRO A 618 12.43 -19.49 18.99
CA PRO A 618 13.72 -19.77 19.62
C PRO A 618 13.79 -21.16 20.25
N GLN A 619 14.88 -21.89 19.96
CA GLN A 619 15.13 -23.21 20.50
C GLN A 619 15.30 -23.16 22.03
N ASN A 620 14.95 -24.25 22.71
CA ASN A 620 15.10 -24.43 24.18
C ASN A 620 14.28 -23.41 25.03
N ARG A 621 13.23 -22.85 24.47
CA ARG A 621 12.31 -21.96 25.18
C ARG A 621 10.88 -22.50 25.07
N SER A 622 10.11 -22.38 26.14
CA SER A 622 8.68 -22.74 26.14
C SER A 622 7.83 -21.46 26.14
N TYR A 623 6.65 -21.58 25.56
CA TYR A 623 5.68 -20.51 25.41
C TYR A 623 4.30 -21.00 25.81
N THR A 624 3.41 -20.08 26.13
CA THR A 624 1.98 -20.35 26.28
C THR A 624 1.26 -19.87 25.02
N ALA A 625 0.62 -20.77 24.28
CA ALA A 625 -0.19 -20.44 23.12
C ALA A 625 -1.66 -20.40 23.52
N THR A 626 -2.33 -19.29 23.23
CA THR A 626 -3.79 -19.15 23.25
C THR A 626 -4.29 -19.18 21.80
N ILE A 627 -5.07 -20.18 21.46
CA ILE A 627 -5.50 -20.50 20.09
C ILE A 627 -7.00 -20.21 19.96
N TYR A 628 -7.34 -19.30 19.08
CA TYR A 628 -8.69 -18.96 18.67
C TYR A 628 -8.91 -19.55 17.28
N ARG A 629 -9.81 -20.51 17.13
CA ARG A 629 -10.02 -21.22 15.87
C ARG A 629 -11.47 -21.61 15.63
N ASP A 630 -11.80 -21.92 14.40
CA ASP A 630 -13.11 -22.45 14.03
C ASP A 630 -13.44 -23.71 14.85
N ALA A 631 -14.67 -23.76 15.37
CA ALA A 631 -15.23 -24.95 16.02
C ALA A 631 -15.80 -25.96 14.99
N GLU A 632 -16.05 -27.17 15.42
CA GLU A 632 -16.76 -28.15 14.60
C GLU A 632 -18.10 -27.61 14.12
N GLY A 633 -18.38 -27.71 12.84
CA GLY A 633 -19.60 -27.20 12.22
C GLY A 633 -19.60 -25.69 11.96
N ALA A 634 -18.48 -25.00 12.14
CA ALA A 634 -18.34 -23.62 11.67
C ALA A 634 -18.43 -23.54 10.14
N ASP A 635 -19.01 -22.48 9.62
CA ASP A 635 -19.16 -22.22 8.19
C ASP A 635 -19.59 -20.76 8.00
N TRP A 636 -18.96 -20.03 7.10
CA TRP A 636 -19.21 -18.59 6.93
C TRP A 636 -20.67 -18.25 6.60
N LEU A 637 -21.38 -19.15 5.93
CA LEU A 637 -22.75 -18.93 5.48
C LEU A 637 -23.79 -19.33 6.54
N THR A 638 -23.61 -20.51 7.14
CA THR A 638 -24.62 -21.14 7.99
C THR A 638 -24.34 -21.07 9.48
N ASN A 639 -23.06 -20.97 9.88
CA ASN A 639 -22.67 -20.95 11.28
C ASN A 639 -21.35 -20.16 11.51
N PRO A 640 -21.30 -18.84 11.23
CA PRO A 640 -20.07 -18.05 11.31
C PRO A 640 -19.59 -17.76 12.75
N TYR A 641 -20.43 -17.99 13.74
CA TYR A 641 -20.17 -17.68 15.16
C TYR A 641 -19.55 -18.84 15.94
N ALA A 642 -19.37 -20.00 15.32
CA ALA A 642 -18.83 -21.17 16.01
C ALA A 642 -17.28 -21.11 16.06
N TYR A 643 -16.74 -20.88 17.24
CA TYR A 643 -15.29 -20.90 17.51
C TYR A 643 -14.98 -21.62 18.80
N THR A 644 -13.70 -21.97 19.01
CA THR A 644 -13.14 -22.47 20.27
C THR A 644 -11.90 -21.69 20.65
N ILE A 645 -11.70 -21.56 21.95
CA ILE A 645 -10.48 -20.97 22.52
C ILE A 645 -9.83 -22.02 23.40
N GLU A 646 -8.56 -22.31 23.14
CA GLU A 646 -7.79 -23.28 23.92
C GLU A 646 -6.39 -22.75 24.24
N THR A 647 -5.86 -23.15 25.38
CA THR A 647 -4.53 -22.73 25.83
C THR A 647 -3.64 -23.96 26.03
N MET A 648 -2.40 -23.91 25.55
CA MET A 648 -1.44 -25.00 25.70
C MET A 648 -0.01 -24.48 25.74
N THR A 649 0.89 -25.32 26.29
CA THR A 649 2.33 -25.04 26.24
C THR A 649 2.89 -25.52 24.90
N VAL A 650 3.70 -24.65 24.26
CA VAL A 650 4.33 -24.93 22.97
C VAL A 650 5.82 -24.56 22.98
N ASN A 651 6.54 -25.08 22.01
CA ASN A 651 7.95 -24.78 21.74
C ASN A 651 8.26 -24.94 20.25
N ALA A 652 9.53 -24.78 19.88
CA ALA A 652 9.98 -24.88 18.49
C ALA A 652 9.76 -26.27 17.83
N GLU A 653 9.54 -27.32 18.63
CA GLU A 653 9.27 -28.67 18.12
C GLU A 653 7.76 -28.97 17.97
N THR A 654 6.92 -28.04 18.39
CA THR A 654 5.46 -28.21 18.37
C THR A 654 4.93 -28.13 16.96
N SER A 655 4.04 -29.06 16.63
CA SER A 655 3.28 -29.12 15.38
C SER A 655 1.79 -29.13 15.72
N LEU A 656 1.03 -28.14 15.19
CA LEU A 656 -0.37 -27.93 15.50
C LEU A 656 -1.23 -28.24 14.25
N PRO A 657 -2.06 -29.28 14.27
CA PRO A 657 -3.09 -29.46 13.25
C PRO A 657 -4.25 -28.51 13.52
N LEU A 658 -4.53 -27.62 12.58
CA LEU A 658 -5.58 -26.62 12.64
C LEU A 658 -6.57 -26.84 11.52
N TRP A 659 -7.83 -27.12 11.88
CA TRP A 659 -8.92 -27.16 10.92
C TRP A 659 -9.53 -25.77 10.76
N LEU A 660 -9.73 -25.35 9.51
CA LEU A 660 -10.36 -24.11 9.10
C LEU A 660 -11.64 -24.47 8.35
N ALA A 661 -12.72 -23.82 8.72
CA ALA A 661 -14.01 -23.94 8.05
C ALA A 661 -13.99 -23.30 6.65
N SER A 662 -15.03 -23.47 5.86
CA SER A 662 -15.29 -22.65 4.67
C SER A 662 -15.34 -21.18 5.07
N GLY A 663 -14.53 -20.30 4.46
CA GLY A 663 -14.37 -18.89 4.84
C GLY A 663 -13.81 -18.69 6.25
N GLY A 664 -13.21 -19.72 6.81
CA GLY A 664 -12.75 -19.78 8.18
C GLY A 664 -11.31 -19.33 8.39
N GLY A 665 -10.86 -19.51 9.65
CA GLY A 665 -9.51 -19.12 10.01
C GLY A 665 -9.14 -19.46 11.45
N PHE A 666 -8.03 -18.88 11.88
CA PHE A 666 -7.56 -18.93 13.26
C PHE A 666 -6.66 -17.75 13.58
N ALA A 667 -6.54 -17.47 14.87
CA ALA A 667 -5.57 -16.54 15.43
C ALA A 667 -4.92 -17.17 16.64
N ILE A 668 -3.62 -16.95 16.84
CA ILE A 668 -2.87 -17.51 17.96
C ILE A 668 -2.00 -16.41 18.57
N ARG A 669 -2.11 -16.22 19.89
CA ARG A 669 -1.12 -15.49 20.68
C ARG A 669 -0.17 -16.47 21.31
N ILE A 670 1.13 -16.25 21.17
CA ILE A 670 2.20 -17.07 21.76
C ILE A 670 3.00 -16.20 22.74
N GLU A 671 2.73 -16.34 24.02
CA GLU A 671 3.37 -15.58 25.10
C GLU A 671 4.64 -16.28 25.55
N ALA A 672 5.73 -15.50 25.68
CA ALA A 672 6.99 -16.01 26.20
C ALA A 672 6.86 -16.31 27.70
N ASN A 673 7.08 -17.54 28.11
CA ASN A 673 7.14 -17.91 29.54
C ASN A 673 8.34 -17.23 30.19
N LYS A 674 8.10 -16.55 31.34
CA LYS A 674 9.12 -15.84 32.13
C LYS A 674 10.11 -16.77 32.76
#